data_097ec0b68fe3405a32bb62b4cbc3d3a6
#
_entry.id   097ec0b68fe3405a32bb62b4cbc3d3a6
#
_cell.length_a   1.000
_cell.length_b   1.000
_cell.length_c   1.000
_cell.angle_alpha   90.00
_cell.angle_beta   90.00
_cell.angle_gamma   90.00
#
_symmetry.space_group_name_H-M   'P 1'
#
loop_
_entity.id
_entity.type
_entity.pdbx_description
1 polymer ?
#
loop_
_entity_poly.entity_id
_entity_poly.type
_entity_poly.pdbx_seq_one_letter_code
_entity_poly.pdbx_strand_id
1 'polypeptide(L)'
;GKRSRERFPFPSPGILFPQSFMQNNVADYIRSLLASERFARQVTHHRVLPAREARYGETRRPWPRAIAEVLRERGIASLYSHQALTADTVRAGRDVVVATPTASGKTLCYSLPILEKCLQDPDSRALMLFPLKALAQDQLAAFGELTGHWPEAARPSIAIYDGDTTDHFRRKIRKNPPNVLITNPEMLHLAILPFHEQWTTFLASLSLVVVDEAHTYRGVLGSHISQLFRRLNRICARYAARPNFVFCTATVGNPEELAGNLLGRELVQEKGLPSENASPFSPLFSPSSSFEPVALGEETSLNAPQESADIPVIRESGAPTGKRHMVFIDPEDSPSTTAIALLKAALARGLRTIVYCRSRRMTELIALWAADKAGSFAGRISAYRAGFLPEERREIEARMSDGQLLAVVTTSALELGIDIGSLDVCILVGYPGTVISTMQRGGRVGRAGQESAVLLVAGEDALDQYFIHQPEAFFGREPERAVINPDNDVIVKRHLECAAAELPLPSDDPWLRGPGAQAALRELEREGLLLKSADGREWVAARKRPQRHVDLRGCGASCTIVDAEGRPIGSVDGHQAYKETHPGAVYLHRGKTYVVKSLDMAERVVRCEVPQQRVNWHTRVRSHKETAIIEVKASGSAFGAPVAFGRLRVTETITGYEQRSVADNRLICVVSLDLPPLVFETEGLWFCVPDGPRRATEDSLMHFMGSIHALEHASIGLMPLMVMADRNDFGGISTPMHAQLGMPAVFVYDGLPGGAGLCRSAFPRLAELFAAVRDLLLRCPCELGCPSCVHSPKCGSGNRPIDKAGALFLLERIMEAP
;
A
#
# COMPACT_ATOMS: atom_id res chain seq x y z
N GLY A 1 -17.04 -43.02 -31.77
CA GLY A 1 -16.14 -42.69 -32.85
C GLY A 1 -14.89 -42.01 -32.26
N LYS A 2 -13.78 -42.72 -32.23
CA LYS A 2 -12.46 -42.22 -31.81
C LYS A 2 -11.98 -41.19 -32.84
N ARG A 3 -11.66 -39.98 -32.42
CA ARG A 3 -10.83 -39.05 -33.20
C ARG A 3 -9.41 -39.06 -32.61
N SER A 4 -8.50 -39.48 -33.45
CA SER A 4 -7.06 -39.52 -33.26
C SER A 4 -6.50 -38.13 -32.96
N ARG A 5 -5.70 -38.04 -31.89
CA ARG A 5 -4.81 -36.88 -31.61
C ARG A 5 -3.58 -37.01 -32.50
N GLU A 6 -3.46 -36.14 -33.48
CA GLU A 6 -2.21 -35.94 -34.19
C GLU A 6 -1.21 -35.21 -33.25
N ARG A 7 -0.08 -35.89 -33.02
CA ARG A 7 1.08 -35.33 -32.34
C ARG A 7 1.88 -34.51 -33.36
N PHE A 8 2.01 -33.23 -33.16
CA PHE A 8 3.02 -32.44 -33.84
C PHE A 8 4.42 -32.76 -33.28
N PRO A 9 5.44 -32.95 -34.15
CA PRO A 9 6.81 -33.25 -33.71
C PRO A 9 7.46 -32.02 -33.12
N PHE A 10 8.05 -32.15 -31.93
CA PHE A 10 8.94 -31.18 -31.34
C PHE A 10 10.25 -31.09 -32.18
N PRO A 11 10.76 -29.91 -32.53
CA PRO A 11 12.11 -29.77 -33.03
C PRO A 11 13.12 -29.95 -31.88
N SER A 12 14.20 -30.66 -32.22
CA SER A 12 15.32 -31.06 -31.38
C SER A 12 16.02 -29.87 -30.68
N PRO A 13 16.59 -30.07 -29.48
CA PRO A 13 17.33 -29.05 -28.76
C PRO A 13 18.73 -28.88 -29.38
N GLY A 14 19.07 -27.69 -29.80
CA GLY A 14 20.43 -27.44 -30.25
C GLY A 14 20.65 -26.16 -31.02
N ILE A 15 20.47 -25.02 -30.40
CA ILE A 15 21.24 -23.82 -30.73
C ILE A 15 21.76 -23.25 -29.42
N LEU A 16 22.90 -23.74 -28.98
CA LEU A 16 23.75 -23.09 -28.00
C LEU A 16 24.26 -21.80 -28.64
N PHE A 17 23.72 -20.66 -28.22
CA PHE A 17 24.35 -19.39 -28.48
C PHE A 17 25.64 -19.30 -27.65
N PRO A 18 26.75 -18.81 -28.21
CA PRO A 18 28.01 -18.68 -27.47
C PRO A 18 27.81 -17.73 -26.27
N GLN A 19 28.29 -18.15 -25.12
CA GLN A 19 28.31 -17.38 -23.87
C GLN A 19 29.12 -16.07 -23.91
N SER A 20 29.71 -15.70 -25.06
CA SER A 20 30.58 -14.53 -25.24
C SER A 20 29.85 -13.22 -25.61
N PHE A 21 28.49 -13.19 -25.66
CA PHE A 21 27.73 -11.98 -26.03
C PHE A 21 26.89 -11.36 -24.87
N MET A 22 27.07 -11.78 -23.65
CA MET A 22 26.40 -11.18 -22.49
C MET A 22 27.32 -10.21 -21.74
N GLN A 23 27.90 -9.22 -22.40
CA GLN A 23 28.24 -7.99 -21.70
C GLN A 23 26.94 -7.18 -21.53
N ASN A 24 26.61 -6.86 -20.28
CA ASN A 24 25.46 -6.08 -19.90
C ASN A 24 25.49 -4.71 -20.62
N ASN A 25 24.67 -4.56 -21.68
CA ASN A 25 24.65 -3.39 -22.57
C ASN A 25 23.79 -2.23 -22.00
N VAL A 26 23.52 -2.18 -20.71
CA VAL A 26 22.71 -1.13 -20.09
C VAL A 26 23.37 0.25 -20.28
N ALA A 27 24.68 0.36 -20.10
CA ALA A 27 25.41 1.62 -20.30
C ALA A 27 25.32 2.11 -21.76
N ASP A 28 25.37 1.20 -22.75
CA ASP A 28 25.18 1.53 -24.16
C ASP A 28 23.74 1.94 -24.46
N TYR A 29 22.78 1.23 -23.87
CA TYR A 29 21.37 1.60 -23.98
C TYR A 29 21.12 3.03 -23.48
N ILE A 30 21.62 3.38 -22.29
CA ILE A 30 21.47 4.72 -21.71
C ILE A 30 22.21 5.77 -22.56
N ARG A 31 23.44 5.50 -23.00
CA ARG A 31 24.17 6.44 -23.89
C ARG A 31 23.38 6.72 -25.17
N SER A 32 22.86 5.67 -25.81
CA SER A 32 22.10 5.85 -27.05
C SER A 32 20.76 6.57 -26.83
N LEU A 33 20.13 6.39 -25.67
CA LEU A 33 18.92 7.11 -25.28
C LEU A 33 19.20 8.60 -25.11
N LEU A 34 20.27 8.95 -24.41
CA LEU A 34 20.68 10.33 -24.15
C LEU A 34 21.20 11.05 -25.43
N ALA A 35 21.73 10.29 -26.39
CA ALA A 35 22.18 10.81 -27.69
C ALA A 35 21.10 10.86 -28.78
N SER A 36 19.93 10.25 -28.52
CA SER A 36 18.85 10.19 -29.51
C SER A 36 18.13 11.51 -29.63
N GLU A 37 18.01 12.04 -30.86
CA GLU A 37 17.26 13.27 -31.14
C GLU A 37 15.82 13.23 -30.60
N ARG A 38 15.23 12.04 -30.62
CA ARG A 38 13.86 11.83 -30.10
C ARG A 38 13.76 11.91 -28.58
N PHE A 39 14.69 11.29 -27.87
CA PHE A 39 14.58 11.11 -26.42
C PHE A 39 15.38 12.14 -25.63
N ALA A 40 16.49 12.68 -26.17
CA ALA A 40 17.34 13.62 -25.44
C ALA A 40 16.56 14.84 -24.93
N ARG A 41 15.59 15.34 -25.72
CA ARG A 41 14.74 16.48 -25.33
C ARG A 41 13.70 16.14 -24.27
N GLN A 42 13.32 14.87 -24.18
CA GLN A 42 12.32 14.37 -23.22
C GLN A 42 12.94 13.95 -21.88
N VAL A 43 14.26 13.73 -21.83
CA VAL A 43 14.97 13.40 -20.58
C VAL A 43 15.17 14.67 -19.77
N THR A 44 14.43 14.77 -18.66
CA THR A 44 14.52 15.92 -17.74
C THR A 44 15.60 15.72 -16.69
N HIS A 45 15.89 14.46 -16.30
CA HIS A 45 16.91 14.17 -15.31
C HIS A 45 17.52 12.78 -15.52
N HIS A 46 18.83 12.68 -15.27
CA HIS A 46 19.56 11.43 -15.25
C HIS A 46 20.50 11.40 -14.05
N ARG A 47 20.27 10.47 -13.13
CA ARG A 47 21.12 10.26 -11.96
C ARG A 47 21.64 8.84 -11.90
N VAL A 48 22.91 8.71 -11.58
CA VAL A 48 23.57 7.41 -11.41
C VAL A 48 23.74 7.12 -9.93
N LEU A 49 23.06 6.08 -9.44
CA LEU A 49 23.28 5.55 -8.10
C LEU A 49 24.50 4.62 -8.12
N PRO A 50 25.51 4.86 -7.29
CA PRO A 50 26.74 4.08 -7.28
C PRO A 50 26.51 2.65 -6.81
N ALA A 51 27.35 1.73 -7.24
CA ALA A 51 27.40 0.39 -6.69
C ALA A 51 27.85 0.44 -5.21
N ARG A 52 27.37 -0.51 -4.43
CA ARG A 52 27.77 -0.72 -3.04
C ARG A 52 28.31 -2.12 -2.87
N GLU A 53 29.40 -2.25 -2.16
CA GLU A 53 29.98 -3.55 -1.81
C GLU A 53 29.20 -4.25 -0.71
N ALA A 54 29.37 -5.58 -0.62
CA ALA A 54 28.78 -6.37 0.45
C ALA A 54 29.44 -6.04 1.80
N ARG A 55 28.61 -5.92 2.85
CA ARG A 55 29.06 -5.84 4.24
C ARG A 55 28.57 -7.09 4.97
N TYR A 56 29.51 -7.88 5.45
CA TYR A 56 29.24 -9.12 6.17
C TYR A 56 29.23 -8.89 7.68
N GLY A 57 28.60 -9.80 8.40
CA GLY A 57 28.56 -9.84 9.85
C GLY A 57 28.59 -11.28 10.35
N GLU A 58 29.16 -11.45 11.55
CA GLU A 58 29.16 -12.73 12.24
C GLU A 58 28.10 -12.71 13.35
N THR A 59 27.47 -13.86 13.57
CA THR A 59 26.56 -14.03 14.70
C THR A 59 27.34 -14.29 15.99
N ARG A 60 26.87 -13.78 17.11
CA ARG A 60 27.52 -13.98 18.45
C ARG A 60 27.69 -15.44 18.85
N ARG A 61 26.79 -16.29 18.34
CA ARG A 61 26.85 -17.75 18.56
C ARG A 61 26.87 -18.46 17.20
N PRO A 62 27.70 -19.53 17.05
CA PRO A 62 27.73 -20.28 15.79
C PRO A 62 26.37 -20.90 15.49
N TRP A 63 26.11 -21.15 14.22
CA TRP A 63 24.92 -21.87 13.77
C TRP A 63 25.04 -23.38 14.09
N PRO A 64 23.91 -24.06 14.40
CA PRO A 64 23.85 -25.51 14.42
C PRO A 64 24.45 -26.10 13.14
N ARG A 65 25.10 -27.27 13.27
CA ARG A 65 25.83 -27.91 12.16
C ARG A 65 24.97 -28.05 10.89
N ALA A 66 23.72 -28.48 11.03
CA ALA A 66 22.79 -28.63 9.89
C ALA A 66 22.54 -27.33 9.11
N ILE A 67 22.43 -26.19 9.82
CA ILE A 67 22.28 -24.86 9.19
C ILE A 67 23.59 -24.42 8.55
N ALA A 68 24.72 -24.59 9.24
CA ALA A 68 26.03 -24.21 8.69
C ALA A 68 26.40 -25.01 7.42
N GLU A 69 26.02 -26.29 7.36
CA GLU A 69 26.18 -27.14 6.16
C GLU A 69 25.35 -26.61 4.99
N VAL A 70 24.08 -26.29 5.18
CA VAL A 70 23.23 -25.74 4.14
C VAL A 70 23.74 -24.38 3.62
N LEU A 71 24.16 -23.49 4.51
CA LEU A 71 24.74 -22.20 4.10
C LEU A 71 25.96 -22.39 3.21
N ARG A 72 26.85 -23.31 3.58
CA ARG A 72 28.05 -23.65 2.80
C ARG A 72 27.71 -24.28 1.44
N GLU A 73 26.76 -25.21 1.38
CA GLU A 73 26.28 -25.84 0.13
C GLU A 73 25.70 -24.82 -0.85
N ARG A 74 25.08 -23.76 -0.30
CA ARG A 74 24.56 -22.64 -1.09
C ARG A 74 25.59 -21.58 -1.43
N GLY A 75 26.85 -21.79 -1.08
CA GLY A 75 27.93 -20.82 -1.33
C GLY A 75 27.85 -19.57 -0.45
N ILE A 76 27.07 -19.60 0.64
CA ILE A 76 26.95 -18.50 1.60
C ILE A 76 28.05 -18.68 2.66
N ALA A 77 29.21 -18.11 2.38
CA ALA A 77 30.37 -18.20 3.30
C ALA A 77 30.18 -17.34 4.57
N SER A 78 29.50 -16.19 4.43
CA SER A 78 29.19 -15.26 5.51
C SER A 78 27.83 -14.62 5.29
N LEU A 79 27.12 -14.31 6.38
CA LEU A 79 25.87 -13.59 6.33
C LEU A 79 26.12 -12.10 6.12
N TYR A 80 25.18 -11.42 5.49
CA TYR A 80 25.20 -9.96 5.51
C TYR A 80 25.00 -9.42 6.93
N SER A 81 25.55 -8.25 7.22
CA SER A 81 25.52 -7.64 8.56
C SER A 81 24.11 -7.57 9.17
N HIS A 82 23.10 -7.18 8.38
CA HIS A 82 21.72 -7.11 8.84
C HIS A 82 21.10 -8.49 9.13
N GLN A 83 21.52 -9.55 8.40
CA GLN A 83 21.05 -10.92 8.65
C GLN A 83 21.62 -11.47 9.96
N ALA A 84 22.93 -11.26 10.20
CA ALA A 84 23.58 -11.67 11.46
C ALA A 84 22.97 -10.93 12.66
N LEU A 85 22.78 -9.62 12.56
CA LEU A 85 22.20 -8.80 13.63
C LEU A 85 20.73 -9.20 13.93
N THR A 86 19.96 -9.51 12.90
CA THR A 86 18.57 -10.00 13.07
C THR A 86 18.56 -11.33 13.84
N ALA A 87 19.42 -12.27 13.45
CA ALA A 87 19.51 -13.56 14.11
C ALA A 87 19.85 -13.42 15.59
N ASP A 88 20.83 -12.59 15.93
CA ASP A 88 21.21 -12.35 17.32
C ASP A 88 20.11 -11.67 18.13
N THR A 89 19.33 -10.77 17.51
CA THR A 89 18.20 -10.10 18.16
C THR A 89 17.06 -11.09 18.47
N VAL A 90 16.72 -11.97 17.51
CA VAL A 90 15.70 -13.02 17.70
C VAL A 90 16.15 -14.04 18.74
N ARG A 91 17.45 -14.42 18.75
CA ARG A 91 18.04 -15.30 19.76
C ARG A 91 18.00 -14.72 21.18
N ALA A 92 18.01 -13.39 21.28
CA ALA A 92 17.87 -12.69 22.57
C ALA A 92 16.40 -12.60 23.02
N GLY A 93 15.45 -13.21 22.29
CA GLY A 93 14.03 -13.19 22.64
C GLY A 93 13.36 -11.83 22.42
N ARG A 94 13.91 -10.99 21.53
CA ARG A 94 13.40 -9.64 21.24
C ARG A 94 12.65 -9.60 19.91
N ASP A 95 11.65 -8.75 19.83
CA ASP A 95 11.05 -8.37 18.57
C ASP A 95 12.04 -7.56 17.73
N VAL A 96 11.90 -7.55 16.41
CA VAL A 96 12.81 -6.83 15.52
C VAL A 96 12.11 -6.34 14.24
N VAL A 97 12.52 -5.17 13.78
CA VAL A 97 12.14 -4.65 12.45
C VAL A 97 13.36 -4.63 11.53
N VAL A 98 13.26 -5.29 10.39
CA VAL A 98 14.26 -5.27 9.32
C VAL A 98 13.75 -4.37 8.20
N ALA A 99 14.16 -3.10 8.21
CA ALA A 99 13.73 -2.07 7.27
C ALA A 99 14.80 -1.82 6.19
N THR A 100 15.08 -2.85 5.39
CA THR A 100 16.13 -2.81 4.35
C THR A 100 15.53 -2.84 2.94
N PRO A 101 16.24 -2.34 1.91
CA PRO A 101 15.76 -2.34 0.53
C PRO A 101 15.32 -3.71 0.03
N THR A 102 14.55 -3.75 -1.05
CA THR A 102 14.24 -5.00 -1.76
C THR A 102 15.51 -5.68 -2.27
N ALA A 103 15.45 -7.02 -2.41
CA ALA A 103 16.59 -7.85 -2.83
C ALA A 103 17.79 -7.83 -1.88
N SER A 104 17.62 -7.44 -0.61
CA SER A 104 18.69 -7.50 0.41
C SER A 104 18.84 -8.88 1.07
N GLY A 105 18.02 -9.88 0.71
CA GLY A 105 18.06 -11.21 1.30
C GLY A 105 17.36 -11.32 2.67
N LYS A 106 16.29 -10.54 2.89
CA LYS A 106 15.47 -10.56 4.12
C LYS A 106 14.94 -11.94 4.50
N THR A 107 14.74 -12.82 3.53
CA THR A 107 14.27 -14.19 3.77
C THR A 107 15.14 -14.93 4.78
N LEU A 108 16.45 -14.79 4.71
CA LEU A 108 17.36 -15.44 5.68
C LEU A 108 17.26 -14.82 7.09
N CYS A 109 16.82 -13.57 7.22
CA CYS A 109 16.64 -12.92 8.52
C CYS A 109 15.66 -13.66 9.42
N TYR A 110 14.62 -14.27 8.85
CA TYR A 110 13.63 -15.03 9.61
C TYR A 110 13.73 -16.55 9.42
N SER A 111 14.14 -17.02 8.24
CA SER A 111 14.21 -18.47 7.97
C SER A 111 15.24 -19.16 8.85
N LEU A 112 16.44 -18.56 9.02
CA LEU A 112 17.49 -19.16 9.84
C LEU A 112 17.10 -19.25 11.33
N PRO A 113 16.57 -18.20 11.97
CA PRO A 113 16.06 -18.30 13.34
C PRO A 113 14.92 -19.31 13.51
N ILE A 114 14.00 -19.41 12.55
CA ILE A 114 12.92 -20.41 12.58
C ILE A 114 13.51 -21.81 12.57
N LEU A 115 14.42 -22.10 11.63
CA LEU A 115 15.05 -23.41 11.49
C LEU A 115 15.87 -23.77 12.74
N GLU A 116 16.59 -22.81 13.32
CA GLU A 116 17.33 -23.02 14.58
C GLU A 116 16.41 -23.38 15.73
N LYS A 117 15.28 -22.65 15.90
CA LYS A 117 14.28 -22.97 16.93
C LYS A 117 13.68 -24.37 16.74
N CYS A 118 13.36 -24.76 15.50
CA CYS A 118 12.83 -26.10 15.21
C CYS A 118 13.85 -27.22 15.47
N LEU A 119 15.17 -26.95 15.30
CA LEU A 119 16.22 -27.91 15.66
C LEU A 119 16.42 -28.03 17.17
N GLN A 120 16.25 -26.94 17.91
CA GLN A 120 16.36 -26.93 19.38
C GLN A 120 15.12 -27.52 20.06
N ASP A 121 13.95 -27.27 19.50
CA ASP A 121 12.68 -27.76 20.00
C ASP A 121 11.78 -28.15 18.80
N PRO A 122 11.60 -29.46 18.55
CA PRO A 122 10.73 -29.98 17.47
C PRO A 122 9.26 -29.57 17.60
N ASP A 123 8.81 -29.18 18.79
CA ASP A 123 7.47 -28.69 19.04
C ASP A 123 7.32 -27.18 18.79
N SER A 124 8.41 -26.46 18.58
CA SER A 124 8.39 -25.04 18.27
C SER A 124 7.58 -24.75 16.99
N ARG A 125 6.77 -23.71 17.03
CA ARG A 125 5.89 -23.28 15.90
C ARG A 125 6.20 -21.85 15.51
N ALA A 126 6.12 -21.59 14.19
CA ALA A 126 6.23 -20.26 13.62
C ALA A 126 5.02 -19.96 12.72
N LEU A 127 4.48 -18.76 12.84
CA LEU A 127 3.43 -18.21 11.99
C LEU A 127 4.03 -17.18 11.05
N MET A 128 3.85 -17.35 9.73
CA MET A 128 4.35 -16.41 8.74
C MET A 128 3.18 -15.78 7.99
N LEU A 129 3.11 -14.45 8.01
CA LEU A 129 2.06 -13.65 7.40
C LEU A 129 2.57 -12.93 6.16
N PHE A 130 1.97 -13.24 5.01
CA PHE A 130 2.27 -12.62 3.72
C PHE A 130 1.06 -11.91 3.15
N PRO A 131 1.23 -10.74 2.51
CA PRO A 131 0.13 -10.01 1.89
C PRO A 131 -0.37 -10.65 0.58
N LEU A 132 0.46 -11.46 -0.07
CA LEU A 132 0.16 -12.08 -1.36
C LEU A 132 0.40 -13.60 -1.33
N LYS A 133 -0.50 -14.37 -1.96
CA LYS A 133 -0.39 -15.83 -2.09
C LYS A 133 0.86 -16.29 -2.84
N ALA A 134 1.28 -15.53 -3.86
CA ALA A 134 2.48 -15.86 -4.63
C ALA A 134 3.74 -15.85 -3.75
N LEU A 135 3.89 -14.83 -2.87
CA LEU A 135 4.97 -14.78 -1.89
C LEU A 135 4.98 -15.99 -0.96
N ALA A 136 3.80 -16.45 -0.55
CA ALA A 136 3.68 -17.64 0.30
C ALA A 136 4.22 -18.89 -0.40
N GLN A 137 3.96 -19.06 -1.70
CA GLN A 137 4.48 -20.17 -2.50
C GLN A 137 6.00 -20.10 -2.67
N ASP A 138 6.54 -18.91 -2.95
CA ASP A 138 7.99 -18.71 -3.08
C ASP A 138 8.71 -19.00 -1.76
N GLN A 139 8.12 -18.64 -0.63
CA GLN A 139 8.69 -18.94 0.69
C GLN A 139 8.62 -20.42 1.02
N LEU A 140 7.55 -21.10 0.67
CA LEU A 140 7.47 -22.57 0.80
C LEU A 140 8.59 -23.27 0.01
N ALA A 141 8.85 -22.84 -1.23
CA ALA A 141 9.94 -23.34 -2.04
C ALA A 141 11.31 -23.04 -1.41
N ALA A 142 11.53 -21.79 -0.95
CA ALA A 142 12.79 -21.39 -0.31
C ALA A 142 13.11 -22.21 0.96
N PHE A 143 12.11 -22.48 1.80
CA PHE A 143 12.30 -23.36 2.97
C PHE A 143 12.57 -24.81 2.53
N GLY A 144 11.89 -25.31 1.49
CA GLY A 144 12.13 -26.64 0.91
C GLY A 144 13.58 -26.79 0.45
N GLU A 145 14.12 -25.76 -0.21
CA GLU A 145 15.51 -25.74 -0.63
C GLU A 145 16.49 -25.67 0.55
N LEU A 146 16.18 -24.93 1.63
CA LEU A 146 17.02 -24.84 2.83
C LEU A 146 17.04 -26.16 3.62
N THR A 147 16.01 -26.97 3.55
CA THR A 147 15.86 -28.18 4.37
C THR A 147 15.88 -29.47 3.56
N GLY A 148 15.98 -29.39 2.23
CA GLY A 148 15.85 -30.54 1.31
C GLY A 148 16.82 -31.68 1.58
N HIS A 149 18.04 -31.36 2.03
CA HIS A 149 19.09 -32.32 2.33
C HIS A 149 19.07 -32.83 3.78
N TRP A 150 18.19 -32.31 4.63
CA TRP A 150 18.09 -32.77 6.02
C TRP A 150 17.43 -34.14 6.10
N PRO A 151 17.82 -34.99 7.06
CA PRO A 151 17.09 -36.22 7.36
C PRO A 151 15.60 -35.93 7.61
N GLU A 152 14.71 -36.79 7.12
CA GLU A 152 13.27 -36.57 7.22
C GLU A 152 12.81 -36.33 8.68
N ALA A 153 13.39 -37.03 9.64
CA ALA A 153 13.08 -36.88 11.06
C ALA A 153 13.50 -35.51 11.67
N ALA A 154 14.47 -34.82 11.07
CA ALA A 154 14.97 -33.52 11.51
C ALA A 154 14.36 -32.35 10.69
N ARG A 155 13.66 -32.67 9.59
CA ARG A 155 13.09 -31.68 8.68
C ARG A 155 11.83 -31.09 9.27
N PRO A 156 11.77 -29.73 9.49
CA PRO A 156 10.55 -29.10 9.96
C PRO A 156 9.43 -29.22 8.92
N SER A 157 8.25 -29.49 9.38
CA SER A 157 7.04 -29.54 8.53
C SER A 157 6.56 -28.13 8.24
N ILE A 158 6.22 -27.85 6.97
CA ILE A 158 5.81 -26.52 6.50
C ILE A 158 4.53 -26.68 5.68
N ALA A 159 3.56 -25.79 5.87
CA ALA A 159 2.32 -25.80 5.10
C ALA A 159 1.79 -24.39 4.85
N ILE A 160 1.16 -24.20 3.70
CA ILE A 160 0.37 -23.02 3.38
C ILE A 160 -1.09 -23.27 3.80
N TYR A 161 -1.66 -22.27 4.48
CA TYR A 161 -3.05 -22.24 4.89
C TYR A 161 -3.70 -20.95 4.41
N ASP A 162 -4.32 -21.00 3.25
CA ASP A 162 -4.91 -19.85 2.58
C ASP A 162 -6.28 -20.16 1.95
N GLY A 163 -6.83 -19.23 1.18
CA GLY A 163 -8.12 -19.38 0.51
C GLY A 163 -8.18 -20.50 -0.51
N ASP A 164 -7.03 -20.92 -1.08
CA ASP A 164 -6.95 -21.97 -2.09
C ASP A 164 -6.71 -23.35 -1.46
N THR A 165 -6.39 -23.42 -0.17
CA THR A 165 -6.23 -24.67 0.56
C THR A 165 -7.56 -25.42 0.65
N THR A 166 -7.61 -26.64 0.10
CA THR A 166 -8.84 -27.43 0.07
C THR A 166 -9.27 -27.87 1.47
N ASP A 167 -10.57 -28.18 1.67
CA ASP A 167 -11.12 -28.59 2.97
C ASP A 167 -10.49 -29.86 3.53
N HIS A 168 -10.06 -30.77 2.67
CA HIS A 168 -9.31 -31.96 3.07
C HIS A 168 -7.96 -31.59 3.70
N PHE A 169 -7.18 -30.74 3.02
CA PHE A 169 -5.89 -30.28 3.54
C PHE A 169 -6.05 -29.39 4.77
N ARG A 170 -7.08 -28.54 4.82
CA ARG A 170 -7.38 -27.73 6.01
C ARG A 170 -7.62 -28.58 7.25
N ARG A 171 -8.37 -29.70 7.10
CA ARG A 171 -8.59 -30.65 8.20
C ARG A 171 -7.30 -31.37 8.60
N LYS A 172 -6.46 -31.78 7.64
CA LYS A 172 -5.16 -32.40 7.91
C LYS A 172 -4.21 -31.46 8.67
N ILE A 173 -4.10 -30.20 8.24
CA ILE A 173 -3.26 -29.19 8.89
C ILE A 173 -3.73 -28.93 10.33
N ARG A 174 -5.04 -28.80 10.58
CA ARG A 174 -5.56 -28.61 11.96
C ARG A 174 -5.32 -29.81 12.87
N LYS A 175 -5.42 -31.02 12.33
CA LYS A 175 -5.19 -32.25 13.11
C LYS A 175 -3.70 -32.42 13.47
N ASN A 176 -2.81 -32.09 12.54
CA ASN A 176 -1.36 -32.18 12.70
C ASN A 176 -0.75 -30.86 12.25
N PRO A 177 -0.71 -29.82 13.13
CA PRO A 177 -0.19 -28.52 12.78
C PRO A 177 1.30 -28.57 12.42
N PRO A 178 1.73 -27.90 11.33
CA PRO A 178 3.13 -27.88 10.92
C PRO A 178 3.98 -27.03 11.86
N ASN A 179 5.31 -27.21 11.81
CA ASN A 179 6.24 -26.32 12.51
C ASN A 179 6.16 -24.88 11.97
N VAL A 180 5.99 -24.74 10.66
CA VAL A 180 5.87 -23.43 10.01
C VAL A 180 4.54 -23.35 9.25
N LEU A 181 3.67 -22.45 9.70
CA LEU A 181 2.39 -22.16 9.03
C LEU A 181 2.50 -20.86 8.27
N ILE A 182 2.42 -20.93 6.94
CA ILE A 182 2.41 -19.78 6.05
C ILE A 182 0.96 -19.43 5.74
N THR A 183 0.55 -18.19 6.01
CA THR A 183 -0.83 -17.75 5.82
C THR A 183 -0.91 -16.24 5.50
N ASN A 184 -2.11 -15.70 5.51
CA ASN A 184 -2.39 -14.29 5.34
C ASN A 184 -3.31 -13.76 6.46
N PRO A 185 -3.42 -12.43 6.63
CA PRO A 185 -4.27 -11.84 7.68
C PRO A 185 -5.75 -12.23 7.59
N GLU A 186 -6.30 -12.39 6.39
CA GLU A 186 -7.69 -12.79 6.20
C GLU A 186 -7.96 -14.19 6.78
N MET A 187 -7.04 -15.13 6.58
CA MET A 187 -7.17 -16.48 7.16
C MET A 187 -6.96 -16.50 8.66
N LEU A 188 -6.02 -15.68 9.17
CA LEU A 188 -5.87 -15.50 10.62
C LEU A 188 -7.18 -15.00 11.24
N HIS A 189 -7.82 -14.00 10.61
CA HIS A 189 -9.09 -13.41 11.05
C HIS A 189 -10.27 -14.36 10.96
N LEU A 190 -10.42 -15.10 9.86
CA LEU A 190 -11.64 -15.87 9.54
C LEU A 190 -11.58 -17.32 10.01
N ALA A 191 -10.37 -17.92 10.08
CA ALA A 191 -10.24 -19.37 10.21
C ALA A 191 -9.32 -19.85 11.35
N ILE A 192 -8.46 -19.00 11.90
CA ILE A 192 -7.56 -19.38 12.99
C ILE A 192 -8.07 -18.84 14.33
N LEU A 193 -8.15 -17.51 14.51
CA LEU A 193 -8.52 -16.91 15.80
C LEU A 193 -9.92 -17.29 16.26
N PRO A 194 -10.99 -17.27 15.43
CA PRO A 194 -12.34 -17.66 15.86
C PRO A 194 -12.49 -19.14 16.20
N PHE A 195 -11.52 -19.95 15.80
CA PHE A 195 -11.53 -21.41 16.03
C PHE A 195 -10.25 -21.85 16.76
N HIS A 196 -9.68 -20.96 17.58
CA HIS A 196 -8.40 -21.16 18.27
C HIS A 196 -8.31 -22.47 19.08
N GLU A 197 -9.44 -22.99 19.56
CA GLU A 197 -9.50 -24.28 20.24
C GLU A 197 -9.06 -25.46 19.34
N GLN A 198 -9.31 -25.37 18.02
CA GLN A 198 -8.83 -26.35 17.04
C GLN A 198 -7.35 -26.17 16.69
N TRP A 199 -6.74 -25.07 17.14
CA TRP A 199 -5.37 -24.69 16.91
C TRP A 199 -4.51 -24.69 18.19
N THR A 200 -5.05 -25.25 19.29
CA THR A 200 -4.41 -25.22 20.63
C THR A 200 -2.95 -25.67 20.58
N THR A 201 -2.66 -26.83 19.94
CA THR A 201 -1.30 -27.34 19.83
C THR A 201 -0.36 -26.39 19.10
N PHE A 202 -0.84 -25.73 18.04
CA PHE A 202 -0.05 -24.75 17.29
C PHE A 202 0.19 -23.48 18.10
N LEU A 203 -0.88 -22.94 18.70
CA LEU A 203 -0.84 -21.65 19.41
C LEU A 203 -0.08 -21.73 20.74
N ALA A 204 -0.15 -22.88 21.44
CA ALA A 204 0.58 -23.09 22.69
C ALA A 204 2.11 -23.17 22.49
N SER A 205 2.55 -23.64 21.33
CA SER A 205 3.97 -23.74 20.98
C SER A 205 4.44 -22.61 20.05
N LEU A 206 3.60 -21.59 19.80
CA LEU A 206 3.94 -20.50 18.91
C LEU A 206 5.05 -19.64 19.52
N SER A 207 6.23 -19.65 18.90
CA SER A 207 7.43 -18.98 19.37
C SER A 207 7.84 -17.78 18.54
N LEU A 208 7.39 -17.72 17.27
CA LEU A 208 7.77 -16.66 16.34
C LEU A 208 6.63 -16.31 15.39
N VAL A 209 6.38 -15.03 15.22
CA VAL A 209 5.47 -14.49 14.19
C VAL A 209 6.28 -13.63 13.22
N VAL A 210 6.28 -14.00 11.96
CA VAL A 210 6.92 -13.23 10.88
C VAL A 210 5.87 -12.45 10.12
N VAL A 211 6.09 -11.15 9.98
CA VAL A 211 5.24 -10.24 9.22
C VAL A 211 6.07 -9.69 8.06
N ASP A 212 5.92 -10.27 6.89
CA ASP A 212 6.69 -9.84 5.72
C ASP A 212 5.95 -8.75 4.94
N GLU A 213 6.72 -7.89 4.27
CA GLU A 213 6.24 -6.70 3.57
C GLU A 213 5.31 -5.82 4.44
N ALA A 214 5.72 -5.59 5.70
CA ALA A 214 4.92 -4.94 6.73
C ALA A 214 4.41 -3.54 6.32
N HIS A 215 5.11 -2.81 5.44
CA HIS A 215 4.68 -1.52 4.90
C HIS A 215 3.39 -1.60 4.05
N THR A 216 2.98 -2.79 3.65
CA THR A 216 1.69 -3.00 2.97
C THR A 216 0.50 -2.92 3.93
N TYR A 217 0.75 -3.15 5.22
CA TYR A 217 -0.25 -3.04 6.30
C TYR A 217 -0.32 -1.60 6.80
N ARG A 218 -0.93 -0.74 6.00
CA ARG A 218 -1.12 0.70 6.25
C ARG A 218 -2.57 1.09 6.06
N GLY A 219 -2.93 2.31 6.47
CA GLY A 219 -4.29 2.83 6.37
C GLY A 219 -5.29 1.93 7.08
N VAL A 220 -6.43 1.68 6.45
CA VAL A 220 -7.49 0.82 6.99
C VAL A 220 -7.03 -0.60 7.24
N LEU A 221 -6.35 -1.22 6.26
CA LEU A 221 -5.86 -2.59 6.41
C LEU A 221 -4.91 -2.68 7.62
N GLY A 222 -3.96 -1.76 7.75
CA GLY A 222 -3.04 -1.72 8.89
C GLY A 222 -3.75 -1.53 10.23
N SER A 223 -4.78 -0.68 10.26
CA SER A 223 -5.61 -0.47 11.45
C SER A 223 -6.34 -1.76 11.87
N HIS A 224 -6.87 -2.53 10.91
CA HIS A 224 -7.44 -3.86 11.19
C HIS A 224 -6.38 -4.87 11.67
N ILE A 225 -5.18 -4.87 11.05
CA ILE A 225 -4.09 -5.78 11.43
C ILE A 225 -3.62 -5.51 12.87
N SER A 226 -3.57 -4.24 13.28
CA SER A 226 -3.27 -3.88 14.67
C SER A 226 -4.24 -4.57 15.65
N GLN A 227 -5.54 -4.52 15.39
CA GLN A 227 -6.53 -5.20 16.21
C GLN A 227 -6.42 -6.73 16.12
N LEU A 228 -6.07 -7.24 14.94
CA LEU A 228 -5.87 -8.67 14.73
C LEU A 228 -4.70 -9.20 15.57
N PHE A 229 -3.59 -8.46 15.67
CA PHE A 229 -2.46 -8.85 16.52
C PHE A 229 -2.78 -8.72 18.01
N ARG A 230 -3.57 -7.74 18.43
CA ARG A 230 -4.09 -7.70 19.81
C ARG A 230 -4.90 -8.97 20.15
N ARG A 231 -5.78 -9.41 19.25
CA ARG A 231 -6.56 -10.67 19.40
C ARG A 231 -5.64 -11.90 19.43
N LEU A 232 -4.65 -11.97 18.53
CA LEU A 232 -3.67 -13.05 18.51
C LEU A 232 -2.91 -13.13 19.84
N ASN A 233 -2.41 -12.00 20.33
CA ASN A 233 -1.67 -11.94 21.61
C ASN A 233 -2.53 -12.38 22.80
N ARG A 234 -3.83 -11.99 22.85
CA ARG A 234 -4.77 -12.45 23.87
C ARG A 234 -4.94 -13.98 23.85
N ILE A 235 -5.12 -14.55 22.68
CA ILE A 235 -5.28 -15.99 22.51
C ILE A 235 -3.97 -16.73 22.84
N CYS A 236 -2.81 -16.21 22.41
CA CYS A 236 -1.50 -16.79 22.78
C CYS A 236 -1.30 -16.77 24.31
N ALA A 237 -1.63 -15.66 24.96
CA ALA A 237 -1.56 -15.56 26.43
C ALA A 237 -2.45 -16.59 27.15
N ARG A 238 -3.65 -16.89 26.60
CA ARG A 238 -4.55 -17.94 27.10
C ARG A 238 -3.87 -19.32 27.09
N TYR A 239 -2.98 -19.57 26.13
CA TYR A 239 -2.23 -20.81 25.98
C TYR A 239 -0.79 -20.71 26.54
N ALA A 240 -0.50 -19.68 27.34
CA ALA A 240 0.83 -19.40 27.92
C ALA A 240 1.96 -19.18 26.90
N ALA A 241 1.63 -18.89 25.65
CA ALA A 241 2.59 -18.59 24.61
C ALA A 241 2.85 -17.07 24.54
N ARG A 242 4.11 -16.70 24.26
CA ARG A 242 4.57 -15.31 24.05
C ARG A 242 5.49 -15.26 22.85
N PRO A 243 4.95 -15.27 21.61
CA PRO A 243 5.77 -15.24 20.41
C PRO A 243 6.49 -13.90 20.26
N ASN A 244 7.72 -13.94 19.75
CA ASN A 244 8.40 -12.75 19.24
C ASN A 244 7.96 -12.41 17.83
N PHE A 245 8.04 -11.15 17.48
CA PHE A 245 7.68 -10.67 16.14
C PHE A 245 8.92 -10.26 15.35
N VAL A 246 8.98 -10.71 14.10
CA VAL A 246 9.97 -10.27 13.10
C VAL A 246 9.22 -9.57 11.98
N PHE A 247 9.37 -8.25 11.92
CA PHE A 247 8.81 -7.45 10.84
C PHE A 247 9.86 -7.26 9.75
N CYS A 248 9.55 -7.67 8.53
CA CYS A 248 10.35 -7.35 7.36
C CYS A 248 9.61 -6.31 6.53
N THR A 249 10.27 -5.22 6.18
CA THR A 249 9.68 -4.13 5.42
C THR A 249 10.67 -3.56 4.41
N ALA A 250 10.16 -2.87 3.39
CA ALA A 250 10.98 -1.94 2.62
C ALA A 250 11.44 -0.78 3.52
N THR A 251 12.31 0.07 2.99
CA THR A 251 12.72 1.29 3.70
C THR A 251 11.51 2.23 3.83
N VAL A 252 10.95 2.34 5.02
CA VAL A 252 9.86 3.29 5.37
C VAL A 252 10.39 4.36 6.32
N GLY A 253 9.73 5.52 6.36
CA GLY A 253 10.17 6.65 7.20
C GLY A 253 10.00 6.42 8.71
N ASN A 254 9.08 5.53 9.12
CA ASN A 254 8.71 5.31 10.53
C ASN A 254 8.56 3.82 10.89
N PRO A 255 9.58 2.98 10.72
CA PRO A 255 9.41 1.54 10.93
C PRO A 255 9.17 1.16 12.39
N GLU A 256 9.73 1.90 13.36
CA GLU A 256 9.48 1.72 14.80
C GLU A 256 8.02 1.96 15.14
N GLU A 257 7.51 3.12 14.75
CA GLU A 257 6.12 3.52 14.99
C GLU A 257 5.14 2.56 14.32
N LEU A 258 5.42 2.14 13.08
CA LEU A 258 4.59 1.16 12.38
C LEU A 258 4.50 -0.15 13.15
N ALA A 259 5.63 -0.71 13.57
CA ALA A 259 5.67 -1.96 14.32
C ALA A 259 5.02 -1.83 15.70
N GLY A 260 5.28 -0.73 16.43
CA GLY A 260 4.65 -0.44 17.72
C GLY A 260 3.13 -0.35 17.60
N ASN A 261 2.65 0.40 16.64
CA ASN A 261 1.21 0.56 16.38
C ASN A 261 0.56 -0.77 15.93
N LEU A 262 1.23 -1.58 15.12
CA LEU A 262 0.73 -2.90 14.73
C LEU A 262 0.62 -3.84 15.93
N LEU A 263 1.55 -3.77 16.88
CA LEU A 263 1.51 -4.58 18.11
C LEU A 263 0.62 -3.99 19.21
N GLY A 264 0.13 -2.76 19.06
CA GLY A 264 -0.64 -2.04 20.07
C GLY A 264 0.19 -1.66 21.29
N ARG A 265 1.49 -1.39 21.09
CA ARG A 265 2.41 -0.92 22.15
C ARG A 265 2.54 0.60 22.05
N GLU A 266 2.48 1.27 23.19
CA GLU A 266 2.80 2.70 23.27
C GLU A 266 4.32 2.88 23.09
N LEU A 267 4.70 3.70 22.13
CA LEU A 267 6.08 4.12 21.97
C LEU A 267 6.34 5.27 22.93
N VAL A 268 7.31 5.11 23.81
CA VAL A 268 7.85 6.23 24.60
C VAL A 268 8.58 7.13 23.61
N GLN A 269 8.04 8.29 23.34
CA GLN A 269 8.76 9.32 22.57
C GLN A 269 9.92 9.80 23.44
N GLU A 270 11.12 9.35 23.15
CA GLU A 270 12.32 10.05 23.64
C GLU A 270 12.33 11.45 23.01
N LYS A 271 12.24 12.46 23.84
CA LYS A 271 12.52 13.84 23.46
C LYS A 271 13.94 13.89 22.93
N GLY A 272 14.09 14.16 21.63
CA GLY A 272 15.32 14.03 20.87
C GLY A 272 16.54 14.69 21.50
N LEU A 273 17.59 13.88 21.62
CA LEU A 273 18.96 14.36 21.54
C LEU A 273 19.35 14.43 20.06
N PRO A 274 20.03 15.46 19.57
CA PRO A 274 20.45 15.54 18.18
C PRO A 274 21.42 14.41 17.89
N SER A 275 21.17 13.61 16.86
CA SER A 275 22.14 12.62 16.40
C SER A 275 23.33 13.35 15.75
N GLU A 276 24.48 13.29 16.38
CA GLU A 276 25.78 13.69 15.82
C GLU A 276 26.28 12.70 14.77
N ASN A 277 25.50 12.43 13.74
CA ASN A 277 25.98 11.79 12.51
C ASN A 277 25.03 12.13 11.36
N ALA A 278 25.01 13.41 11.04
CA ALA A 278 24.36 13.89 9.81
C ALA A 278 25.19 13.45 8.60
N SER A 279 24.52 12.77 7.68
CA SER A 279 24.97 12.55 6.30
C SER A 279 25.54 13.85 5.69
N PRO A 280 26.55 13.79 4.80
CA PRO A 280 27.21 14.98 4.24
C PRO A 280 26.38 15.74 3.20
N PHE A 281 25.07 15.76 3.31
CA PHE A 281 24.19 16.58 2.51
C PHE A 281 23.37 17.52 3.42
N SER A 282 23.93 18.67 3.72
CA SER A 282 23.18 19.77 4.35
C SER A 282 22.04 20.20 3.45
N PRO A 283 20.81 20.38 3.96
CA PRO A 283 19.73 20.97 3.20
C PRO A 283 20.00 22.47 3.00
N LEU A 284 19.86 22.94 1.76
CA LEU A 284 20.03 24.34 1.35
C LEU A 284 18.88 25.26 1.80
N PHE A 285 18.05 24.86 2.76
CA PHE A 285 17.04 25.71 3.36
C PHE A 285 16.94 25.44 4.86
N SER A 286 17.38 26.36 5.67
CA SER A 286 17.03 26.44 7.08
C SER A 286 15.55 26.84 7.21
N PRO A 287 14.72 26.09 7.96
CA PRO A 287 13.38 26.55 8.29
C PRO A 287 13.47 27.62 9.38
N SER A 288 13.39 28.88 8.99
CA SER A 288 13.16 29.99 9.93
C SER A 288 11.65 30.19 10.05
N SER A 289 10.98 29.39 10.81
CA SER A 289 9.76 29.72 11.54
C SER A 289 9.43 28.57 12.48
N SER A 290 9.58 28.84 13.76
CA SER A 290 9.29 27.94 14.87
C SER A 290 7.80 27.61 14.92
N PHE A 291 7.47 26.36 14.58
CA PHE A 291 6.23 25.74 15.01
C PHE A 291 6.45 25.33 16.47
N GLU A 292 5.96 26.10 17.43
CA GLU A 292 5.82 25.64 18.81
C GLU A 292 4.58 24.74 18.88
N PRO A 293 4.73 23.44 19.16
CA PRO A 293 3.58 22.60 19.44
C PRO A 293 3.00 23.04 20.78
N VAL A 294 1.75 23.50 20.78
CA VAL A 294 0.98 23.69 22.02
C VAL A 294 0.88 22.31 22.69
N ALA A 295 1.50 22.20 23.87
CA ALA A 295 1.51 20.99 24.67
C ALA A 295 0.09 20.54 24.98
N LEU A 296 -0.23 19.31 24.63
CA LEU A 296 -1.40 18.60 25.14
C LEU A 296 -1.24 18.51 26.67
N GLY A 297 -2.29 18.91 27.40
CA GLY A 297 -2.32 18.99 28.85
C GLY A 297 -1.81 17.70 29.53
N GLU A 298 -0.97 17.89 30.52
CA GLU A 298 -0.45 16.84 31.40
C GLU A 298 -1.60 16.19 32.16
N GLU A 299 -2.03 15.01 31.75
CA GLU A 299 -2.76 14.11 32.64
C GLU A 299 -1.76 13.26 33.40
N THR A 300 -1.81 13.40 34.70
CA THR A 300 -1.01 12.70 35.71
C THR A 300 -1.09 11.19 35.57
N SER A 301 0.01 10.59 35.15
CA SER A 301 0.17 9.13 35.10
C SER A 301 0.44 8.54 36.47
N LEU A 302 -0.42 7.65 36.92
CA LEU A 302 -0.12 6.70 37.99
C LEU A 302 0.73 5.54 37.41
N ASN A 303 2.00 5.52 37.81
CA ASN A 303 3.02 4.56 37.38
C ASN A 303 2.70 3.14 37.84
N ALA A 304 2.51 2.22 36.86
CA ALA A 304 2.93 0.83 36.96
C ALA A 304 4.14 0.63 36.01
N PRO A 305 5.15 -0.18 36.35
CA PRO A 305 6.31 -0.31 35.51
C PRO A 305 5.94 -1.05 34.22
N GLN A 306 5.73 -0.29 33.14
CA GLN A 306 5.70 -0.83 31.79
C GLN A 306 7.14 -0.92 31.32
N GLU A 307 7.60 -2.13 31.04
CA GLU A 307 8.82 -2.36 30.26
C GLU A 307 8.66 -1.62 28.92
N SER A 308 9.35 -0.50 28.77
CA SER A 308 9.52 0.19 27.50
C SER A 308 10.42 -0.67 26.63
N ALA A 309 9.85 -1.63 25.94
CA ALA A 309 10.61 -2.47 25.03
C ALA A 309 10.74 -1.73 23.69
N ASP A 310 11.78 -0.94 23.53
CA ASP A 310 12.23 -0.47 22.23
C ASP A 310 12.39 -1.65 21.27
N ILE A 311 11.62 -1.66 20.19
CA ILE A 311 11.75 -2.66 19.14
C ILE A 311 12.98 -2.28 18.29
N PRO A 312 14.07 -3.08 18.29
CA PRO A 312 15.24 -2.77 17.49
C PRO A 312 14.91 -2.69 16.01
N VAL A 313 15.39 -1.64 15.35
CA VAL A 313 15.23 -1.45 13.92
C VAL A 313 16.58 -1.55 13.21
N ILE A 314 16.66 -2.45 12.24
CA ILE A 314 17.81 -2.65 11.39
C ILE A 314 17.56 -1.98 10.05
N ARG A 315 18.15 -0.79 9.83
CA ARG A 315 17.95 0.03 8.63
C ARG A 315 19.02 -0.19 7.58
N GLU A 316 20.24 -0.52 7.99
CA GLU A 316 21.36 -0.67 7.09
C GLU A 316 21.40 -2.05 6.44
N SER A 317 21.41 -2.07 5.11
CA SER A 317 21.60 -3.31 4.35
C SER A 317 23.07 -3.60 4.14
N GLY A 318 23.49 -4.82 4.46
CA GLY A 318 24.81 -5.36 4.09
C GLY A 318 24.85 -5.98 2.68
N ALA A 319 23.72 -6.07 1.99
CA ALA A 319 23.70 -6.65 0.65
C ALA A 319 24.34 -5.72 -0.39
N PRO A 320 25.09 -6.27 -1.39
CA PRO A 320 25.68 -5.49 -2.45
C PRO A 320 24.61 -4.98 -3.40
N THR A 321 24.83 -3.83 -4.02
CA THR A 321 23.98 -3.29 -5.08
C THR A 321 24.83 -2.92 -6.29
N GLY A 322 24.31 -3.21 -7.50
CA GLY A 322 24.93 -2.76 -8.74
C GLY A 322 24.69 -1.27 -9.00
N LYS A 323 25.48 -0.73 -9.93
CA LYS A 323 25.30 0.61 -10.46
C LYS A 323 23.92 0.73 -11.12
N ARG A 324 23.18 1.78 -10.81
CA ARG A 324 21.82 1.98 -11.33
C ARG A 324 21.62 3.35 -11.92
N HIS A 325 21.14 3.38 -13.15
CA HIS A 325 20.74 4.60 -13.83
C HIS A 325 19.26 4.89 -13.53
N MET A 326 18.98 6.07 -13.01
CA MET A 326 17.62 6.61 -12.83
C MET A 326 17.42 7.70 -13.87
N VAL A 327 16.46 7.53 -14.78
CA VAL A 327 16.17 8.47 -15.87
C VAL A 327 14.72 8.90 -15.78
N PHE A 328 14.49 10.21 -15.73
CA PHE A 328 13.15 10.80 -15.73
C PHE A 328 12.87 11.37 -17.12
N ILE A 329 11.69 11.03 -17.64
CA ILE A 329 11.30 11.33 -19.02
C ILE A 329 9.93 11.99 -19.02
N ASP A 330 9.87 13.22 -19.54
CA ASP A 330 8.61 13.91 -19.84
C ASP A 330 8.25 13.67 -21.30
N PRO A 331 7.27 12.80 -21.58
CA PRO A 331 7.01 12.34 -22.95
C PRO A 331 6.30 13.41 -23.78
N GLU A 332 6.80 13.69 -24.98
CA GLU A 332 6.10 14.52 -25.99
C GLU A 332 4.86 13.80 -26.56
N ASP A 333 4.94 12.47 -26.68
CA ASP A 333 3.83 11.59 -27.06
C ASP A 333 3.11 11.06 -25.80
N SER A 334 2.11 10.18 -25.99
CA SER A 334 1.52 9.49 -24.84
C SER A 334 2.56 8.68 -24.06
N PRO A 335 2.48 8.60 -22.72
CA PRO A 335 3.40 7.79 -21.91
C PRO A 335 3.52 6.34 -22.38
N SER A 336 2.42 5.76 -22.89
CA SER A 336 2.40 4.41 -23.43
C SER A 336 3.19 4.27 -24.72
N THR A 337 3.10 5.24 -25.62
CA THR A 337 3.86 5.26 -26.91
C THR A 337 5.36 5.37 -26.61
N THR A 338 5.74 6.25 -25.71
CA THR A 338 7.13 6.44 -25.28
C THR A 338 7.67 5.17 -24.62
N ALA A 339 6.92 4.55 -23.71
CA ALA A 339 7.31 3.31 -23.04
C ALA A 339 7.50 2.15 -24.05
N ILE A 340 6.63 2.01 -25.05
CA ILE A 340 6.78 1.00 -26.11
C ILE A 340 8.06 1.24 -26.93
N ALA A 341 8.38 2.48 -27.25
CA ALA A 341 9.59 2.81 -27.99
C ALA A 341 10.86 2.51 -27.17
N LEU A 342 10.86 2.83 -25.88
CA LEU A 342 11.94 2.48 -24.94
C LEU A 342 12.10 0.97 -24.80
N LEU A 343 10.99 0.23 -24.65
CA LEU A 343 10.98 -1.21 -24.59
C LEU A 343 11.59 -1.84 -25.85
N LYS A 344 11.18 -1.39 -27.03
CA LYS A 344 11.75 -1.87 -28.30
C LYS A 344 13.27 -1.66 -28.37
N ALA A 345 13.76 -0.51 -27.95
CA ALA A 345 15.18 -0.20 -27.93
C ALA A 345 15.97 -1.09 -26.95
N ALA A 346 15.36 -1.47 -25.82
CA ALA A 346 15.92 -2.42 -24.85
C ALA A 346 15.96 -3.84 -25.44
N LEU A 347 14.85 -4.31 -26.03
CA LEU A 347 14.74 -5.64 -26.66
C LEU A 347 15.74 -5.82 -27.79
N ALA A 348 15.95 -4.79 -28.62
CA ALA A 348 16.94 -4.82 -29.71
C ALA A 348 18.39 -5.04 -29.21
N ARG A 349 18.66 -4.79 -27.92
CA ARG A 349 19.95 -5.04 -27.25
C ARG A 349 19.95 -6.32 -26.42
N GLY A 350 18.87 -7.10 -26.46
CA GLY A 350 18.70 -8.31 -25.67
C GLY A 350 18.49 -8.08 -24.18
N LEU A 351 18.18 -6.83 -23.76
CA LEU A 351 17.98 -6.47 -22.36
C LEU A 351 16.64 -6.99 -21.83
N ARG A 352 16.70 -7.68 -20.71
CA ARG A 352 15.50 -8.20 -20.02
C ARG A 352 14.79 -7.05 -19.30
N THR A 353 13.54 -6.82 -19.68
CA THR A 353 12.82 -5.60 -19.32
C THR A 353 11.51 -5.90 -18.59
N ILE A 354 11.26 -5.16 -17.50
CA ILE A 354 9.95 -5.10 -16.86
C ILE A 354 9.32 -3.72 -17.09
N VAL A 355 8.04 -3.71 -17.47
CA VAL A 355 7.26 -2.47 -17.69
C VAL A 355 6.11 -2.45 -16.69
N TYR A 356 6.07 -1.45 -15.83
CA TYR A 356 4.98 -1.25 -14.88
C TYR A 356 3.95 -0.25 -15.37
N CYS A 357 2.68 -0.62 -15.30
CA CYS A 357 1.53 0.20 -15.66
C CYS A 357 0.60 0.43 -14.48
N ARG A 358 -0.14 1.53 -14.47
CA ARG A 358 -1.11 1.85 -13.41
C ARG A 358 -2.39 1.02 -13.48
N SER A 359 -2.80 0.53 -14.65
CA SER A 359 -4.06 -0.19 -14.83
C SER A 359 -3.91 -1.52 -15.56
N ARG A 360 -4.77 -2.48 -15.20
CA ARG A 360 -4.83 -3.80 -15.82
C ARG A 360 -5.08 -3.73 -17.33
N ARG A 361 -5.93 -2.80 -17.78
CA ARG A 361 -6.23 -2.57 -19.19
C ARG A 361 -4.99 -2.10 -19.95
N MET A 362 -4.26 -1.12 -19.41
CA MET A 362 -3.04 -0.61 -20.04
C MET A 362 -1.94 -1.65 -20.12
N THR A 363 -1.84 -2.54 -19.13
CA THR A 363 -0.89 -3.66 -19.14
C THR A 363 -1.10 -4.55 -20.38
N GLU A 364 -2.34 -4.95 -20.67
CA GLU A 364 -2.65 -5.77 -21.85
C GLU A 364 -2.45 -5.00 -23.16
N LEU A 365 -2.88 -3.74 -23.23
CA LEU A 365 -2.74 -2.92 -24.43
C LEU A 365 -1.29 -2.63 -24.76
N ILE A 366 -0.46 -2.27 -23.78
CA ILE A 366 0.97 -2.01 -24.01
C ILE A 366 1.68 -3.29 -24.43
N ALA A 367 1.39 -4.44 -23.81
CA ALA A 367 1.96 -5.72 -24.22
C ALA A 367 1.58 -6.08 -25.67
N LEU A 368 0.30 -5.92 -26.03
CA LEU A 368 -0.22 -6.17 -27.38
C LEU A 368 0.44 -5.24 -28.41
N TRP A 369 0.42 -3.93 -28.18
CA TRP A 369 1.00 -2.94 -29.09
C TRP A 369 2.52 -3.07 -29.20
N ALA A 370 3.19 -3.42 -28.09
CA ALA A 370 4.62 -3.69 -28.12
C ALA A 370 4.95 -4.92 -28.96
N ALA A 371 4.19 -6.02 -28.80
CA ALA A 371 4.35 -7.23 -29.58
C ALA A 371 4.11 -6.98 -31.09
N ASP A 372 3.04 -6.25 -31.44
CA ASP A 372 2.75 -5.88 -32.83
C ASP A 372 3.90 -5.08 -33.48
N LYS A 373 4.57 -4.22 -32.71
CA LYS A 373 5.68 -3.38 -33.19
C LYS A 373 7.07 -4.00 -32.98
N ALA A 374 7.19 -5.17 -32.36
CA ALA A 374 8.47 -5.74 -31.96
C ALA A 374 9.09 -6.68 -33.02
N GLY A 375 8.40 -6.99 -34.13
CA GLY A 375 8.88 -7.88 -35.19
C GLY A 375 9.25 -9.27 -34.64
N SER A 376 10.53 -9.68 -34.79
CA SER A 376 11.01 -10.99 -34.31
C SER A 376 10.93 -11.20 -32.81
N PHE A 377 10.76 -10.15 -32.02
CA PHE A 377 10.62 -10.24 -30.55
C PHE A 377 9.16 -10.36 -30.07
N ALA A 378 8.16 -10.38 -30.98
CA ALA A 378 6.74 -10.40 -30.62
C ALA A 378 6.39 -11.53 -29.64
N GLY A 379 6.89 -12.74 -29.85
CA GLY A 379 6.65 -13.90 -28.97
C GLY A 379 7.43 -13.88 -27.65
N ARG A 380 8.29 -12.90 -27.42
CA ARG A 380 9.13 -12.75 -26.22
C ARG A 380 8.63 -11.67 -25.26
N ILE A 381 7.41 -11.14 -25.49
CA ILE A 381 6.73 -10.15 -24.65
C ILE A 381 5.45 -10.80 -24.09
N SER A 382 5.19 -10.63 -22.82
CA SER A 382 3.94 -11.08 -22.19
C SER A 382 3.36 -10.00 -21.27
N ALA A 383 2.02 -9.97 -21.15
CA ALA A 383 1.36 -9.29 -20.06
C ALA A 383 1.34 -10.19 -18.82
N TYR A 384 1.34 -9.56 -17.63
CA TYR A 384 1.19 -10.25 -16.33
C TYR A 384 0.29 -9.44 -15.39
N ARG A 385 -0.74 -10.05 -14.84
CA ARG A 385 -1.62 -9.38 -13.88
C ARG A 385 -2.24 -10.36 -12.87
N ALA A 386 -2.63 -9.86 -11.72
CA ALA A 386 -3.22 -10.64 -10.63
C ALA A 386 -4.51 -11.40 -11.02
N GLY A 387 -5.22 -10.97 -12.09
CA GLY A 387 -6.43 -11.62 -12.59
C GLY A 387 -6.22 -12.82 -13.51
N PHE A 388 -4.98 -13.18 -13.84
CA PHE A 388 -4.67 -14.40 -14.58
C PHE A 388 -4.81 -15.62 -13.67
N LEU A 389 -5.10 -16.78 -14.29
CA LEU A 389 -5.14 -18.04 -13.57
C LEU A 389 -3.76 -18.35 -12.93
N PRO A 390 -3.73 -19.04 -11.79
CA PRO A 390 -2.46 -19.41 -11.13
C PRO A 390 -1.48 -20.17 -12.05
N GLU A 391 -2.01 -21.03 -12.93
CA GLU A 391 -1.23 -21.79 -13.90
C GLU A 391 -0.59 -20.88 -14.95
N GLU A 392 -1.36 -19.92 -15.50
CA GLU A 392 -0.89 -18.96 -16.48
C GLU A 392 0.22 -18.07 -15.89
N ARG A 393 0.05 -17.62 -14.63
CA ARG A 393 1.06 -16.82 -13.95
C ARG A 393 2.37 -17.58 -13.79
N ARG A 394 2.32 -18.84 -13.32
CA ARG A 394 3.51 -19.69 -13.16
C ARG A 394 4.20 -19.96 -14.49
N GLU A 395 3.44 -20.15 -15.57
CA GLU A 395 4.01 -20.31 -16.90
C GLU A 395 4.80 -19.09 -17.34
N ILE A 396 4.24 -17.87 -17.15
CA ILE A 396 4.91 -16.61 -17.48
C ILE A 396 6.16 -16.41 -16.61
N GLU A 397 6.08 -16.69 -15.32
CA GLU A 397 7.19 -16.61 -14.37
C GLU A 397 8.34 -17.56 -14.78
N ALA A 398 8.03 -18.82 -15.09
CA ALA A 398 9.00 -19.79 -15.56
C ALA A 398 9.65 -19.35 -16.89
N ARG A 399 8.87 -18.91 -17.87
CA ARG A 399 9.37 -18.44 -19.17
C ARG A 399 10.22 -17.18 -19.05
N MET A 400 9.94 -16.31 -18.05
CA MET A 400 10.80 -15.16 -17.72
C MET A 400 12.10 -15.64 -17.09
N SER A 401 12.04 -16.55 -16.12
CA SER A 401 13.23 -17.12 -15.46
C SER A 401 14.15 -17.80 -16.45
N ASP A 402 13.62 -18.63 -17.34
CA ASP A 402 14.37 -19.39 -18.35
C ASP A 402 14.86 -18.53 -19.53
N GLY A 403 14.55 -17.21 -19.55
CA GLY A 403 14.95 -16.31 -20.63
C GLY A 403 14.20 -16.52 -21.97
N GLN A 404 13.12 -17.30 -21.98
CA GLN A 404 12.24 -17.42 -23.14
C GLN A 404 11.50 -16.12 -23.41
N LEU A 405 11.07 -15.43 -22.36
CA LEU A 405 10.58 -14.06 -22.42
C LEU A 405 11.71 -13.07 -22.15
N LEU A 406 11.72 -11.97 -22.88
CA LEU A 406 12.61 -10.81 -22.67
C LEU A 406 11.90 -9.66 -21.99
N ALA A 407 10.59 -9.58 -22.10
CA ALA A 407 9.83 -8.53 -21.47
C ALA A 407 8.53 -9.02 -20.83
N VAL A 408 8.22 -8.41 -19.69
CA VAL A 408 6.92 -8.53 -19.04
C VAL A 408 6.33 -7.15 -18.78
N VAL A 409 5.06 -6.97 -19.14
CA VAL A 409 4.29 -5.76 -18.85
C VAL A 409 3.33 -6.09 -17.72
N THR A 410 3.36 -5.34 -16.62
CA THR A 410 2.63 -5.70 -15.40
C THR A 410 2.03 -4.48 -14.69
N THR A 411 1.20 -4.76 -13.70
CA THR A 411 0.79 -3.79 -12.66
C THR A 411 1.68 -3.96 -11.41
N SER A 412 1.23 -3.49 -10.25
CA SER A 412 1.88 -3.79 -8.96
C SER A 412 1.94 -5.31 -8.62
N ALA A 413 1.39 -6.18 -9.45
CA ALA A 413 1.38 -7.63 -9.21
C ALA A 413 2.79 -8.25 -9.12
N LEU A 414 3.80 -7.65 -9.79
CA LEU A 414 5.21 -8.05 -9.69
C LEU A 414 6.06 -7.06 -8.87
N GLU A 415 5.44 -6.18 -8.10
CA GLU A 415 6.15 -5.23 -7.23
C GLU A 415 6.77 -5.92 -6.01
N LEU A 416 6.04 -6.87 -5.42
CA LEU A 416 6.47 -7.62 -4.24
C LEU A 416 7.15 -8.94 -4.64
N GLY A 417 8.16 -9.32 -3.93
CA GLY A 417 8.97 -10.52 -3.73
C GLY A 417 9.04 -11.66 -4.75
N ILE A 418 8.18 -11.73 -5.77
CA ILE A 418 8.14 -12.84 -6.73
C ILE A 418 9.44 -12.89 -7.54
N ASP A 419 10.05 -14.07 -7.64
CA ASP A 419 11.28 -14.27 -8.41
C ASP A 419 10.97 -14.53 -9.90
N ILE A 420 11.37 -13.59 -10.74
CA ILE A 420 11.26 -13.66 -12.21
C ILE A 420 12.62 -13.64 -12.90
N GLY A 421 13.67 -13.96 -12.14
CA GLY A 421 15.04 -13.96 -12.61
C GLY A 421 15.67 -12.58 -12.69
N SER A 422 16.88 -12.52 -13.28
CA SER A 422 17.63 -11.29 -13.42
C SER A 422 17.02 -10.40 -14.51
N LEU A 423 16.80 -9.13 -14.21
CA LEU A 423 16.29 -8.11 -15.12
C LEU A 423 17.27 -6.93 -15.22
N ASP A 424 17.32 -6.27 -16.39
CA ASP A 424 18.27 -5.19 -16.70
C ASP A 424 17.61 -3.82 -16.67
N VAL A 425 16.38 -3.71 -17.19
CA VAL A 425 15.66 -2.45 -17.38
C VAL A 425 14.28 -2.50 -16.75
N CYS A 426 13.93 -1.48 -15.95
CA CYS A 426 12.61 -1.21 -15.42
C CYS A 426 12.05 0.06 -16.06
N ILE A 427 10.87 -0.03 -16.69
CA ILE A 427 10.15 1.10 -17.25
C ILE A 427 8.90 1.32 -16.42
N LEU A 428 8.76 2.50 -15.83
CA LEU A 428 7.60 2.92 -15.04
C LEU A 428 6.73 3.85 -15.90
N VAL A 429 5.53 3.40 -16.27
CA VAL A 429 4.56 4.21 -17.02
C VAL A 429 3.69 4.97 -16.01
N GLY A 430 4.13 6.15 -15.68
CA GLY A 430 3.66 6.99 -14.57
C GLY A 430 4.34 6.69 -13.25
N TYR A 431 4.41 7.71 -12.39
CA TYR A 431 4.93 7.58 -11.03
C TYR A 431 4.06 6.63 -10.19
N PRO A 432 4.64 5.66 -9.47
CA PRO A 432 3.87 4.65 -8.72
C PRO A 432 3.07 5.16 -7.52
N GLY A 433 3.16 6.44 -7.20
CA GLY A 433 2.48 7.08 -6.08
C GLY A 433 3.36 7.29 -4.84
N THR A 434 4.44 6.51 -4.68
CA THR A 434 5.42 6.68 -3.59
C THR A 434 6.85 6.44 -4.08
N VAL A 435 7.82 7.08 -3.41
CA VAL A 435 9.26 6.82 -3.62
C VAL A 435 9.57 5.35 -3.31
N ILE A 436 8.96 4.82 -2.24
CA ILE A 436 9.14 3.43 -1.83
C ILE A 436 8.72 2.47 -2.95
N SER A 437 7.53 2.61 -3.52
CA SER A 437 7.07 1.78 -4.64
C SER A 437 7.97 1.93 -5.87
N THR A 438 8.46 3.14 -6.15
CA THR A 438 9.41 3.39 -7.24
C THR A 438 10.71 2.63 -7.03
N MET A 439 11.26 2.69 -5.82
CA MET A 439 12.48 1.99 -5.45
C MET A 439 12.30 0.46 -5.37
N GLN A 440 11.13 -0.02 -4.96
CA GLN A 440 10.79 -1.46 -4.95
C GLN A 440 10.70 -2.03 -6.36
N ARG A 441 9.99 -1.35 -7.27
CA ARG A 441 9.91 -1.73 -8.70
C ARG A 441 11.29 -1.65 -9.35
N GLY A 442 12.02 -0.57 -9.10
CA GLY A 442 13.41 -0.43 -9.52
C GLY A 442 14.38 -1.44 -8.88
N GLY A 443 14.06 -1.99 -7.71
CA GLY A 443 14.80 -3.06 -7.04
C GLY A 443 14.65 -4.44 -7.69
N ARG A 444 13.77 -4.58 -8.69
CA ARG A 444 13.64 -5.81 -9.49
C ARG A 444 14.76 -5.97 -10.53
N VAL A 445 15.41 -4.89 -10.88
CA VAL A 445 16.53 -4.87 -11.84
C VAL A 445 17.87 -4.74 -11.12
N GLY A 446 18.94 -5.24 -11.76
CA GLY A 446 20.31 -5.13 -11.23
C GLY A 446 20.60 -6.00 -10.02
N ARG A 447 20.00 -7.19 -9.93
CA ARG A 447 20.33 -8.18 -8.91
C ARG A 447 21.76 -8.67 -9.08
N ALA A 448 22.37 -9.16 -7.99
CA ALA A 448 23.75 -9.68 -7.97
C ALA A 448 24.83 -8.66 -8.40
N GLY A 449 24.63 -7.36 -8.18
CA GLY A 449 25.62 -6.34 -8.48
C GLY A 449 25.71 -5.92 -9.96
N GLN A 450 24.77 -6.33 -10.80
CA GLN A 450 24.72 -5.95 -12.22
C GLN A 450 24.29 -4.50 -12.43
N GLU A 451 24.84 -3.85 -13.46
CA GLU A 451 24.39 -2.52 -13.90
C GLU A 451 22.96 -2.57 -14.43
N SER A 452 22.14 -1.60 -14.06
CA SER A 452 20.69 -1.58 -14.38
C SER A 452 20.17 -0.18 -14.64
N ALA A 453 18.97 -0.11 -15.28
CA ALA A 453 18.30 1.16 -15.54
C ALA A 453 16.85 1.15 -15.07
N VAL A 454 16.41 2.28 -14.51
CA VAL A 454 15.03 2.57 -14.16
C VAL A 454 14.62 3.85 -14.90
N LEU A 455 13.61 3.73 -15.76
CA LEU A 455 13.11 4.81 -16.59
C LEU A 455 11.71 5.19 -16.11
N LEU A 456 11.56 6.38 -15.55
CA LEU A 456 10.25 6.93 -15.16
C LEU A 456 9.71 7.77 -16.32
N VAL A 457 8.68 7.29 -16.98
CA VAL A 457 7.96 8.00 -18.05
C VAL A 457 6.73 8.65 -17.41
N ALA A 458 6.75 9.97 -17.31
CA ALA A 458 5.70 10.71 -16.60
C ALA A 458 4.34 10.62 -17.29
N GLY A 459 3.29 10.63 -16.47
CA GLY A 459 1.91 10.79 -16.88
C GLY A 459 1.40 12.22 -16.67
N GLU A 460 0.17 12.47 -17.09
CA GLU A 460 -0.57 13.70 -16.80
C GLU A 460 -1.18 13.65 -15.40
N ASP A 461 -0.32 13.62 -14.36
CA ASP A 461 -0.73 13.57 -12.95
C ASP A 461 0.11 14.55 -12.14
N ALA A 462 -0.45 15.17 -11.11
CA ALA A 462 0.21 16.19 -10.33
C ALA A 462 1.54 15.71 -9.70
N LEU A 463 1.58 14.47 -9.18
CA LEU A 463 2.80 13.88 -8.60
C LEU A 463 3.86 13.57 -9.67
N ASP A 464 3.44 13.06 -10.82
CA ASP A 464 4.33 12.78 -11.95
C ASP A 464 5.04 14.08 -12.34
N GLN A 465 4.28 15.13 -12.58
CA GLN A 465 4.79 16.43 -13.02
C GLN A 465 5.60 17.13 -11.93
N TYR A 466 5.22 16.97 -10.64
CA TYR A 466 6.02 17.50 -9.54
C TYR A 466 7.45 16.95 -9.56
N PHE A 467 7.64 15.63 -9.68
CA PHE A 467 8.97 15.03 -9.69
C PHE A 467 9.74 15.23 -11.00
N ILE A 468 9.05 15.35 -12.13
CA ILE A 468 9.69 15.70 -13.41
C ILE A 468 10.35 17.09 -13.33
N HIS A 469 9.67 18.06 -12.74
CA HIS A 469 10.17 19.42 -12.61
C HIS A 469 11.06 19.65 -11.38
N GLN A 470 10.98 18.75 -10.39
CA GLN A 470 11.80 18.81 -9.17
C GLN A 470 12.42 17.43 -8.84
N PRO A 471 13.30 16.92 -9.71
CA PRO A 471 13.87 15.57 -9.52
C PRO A 471 14.69 15.44 -8.23
N GLU A 472 15.34 16.51 -7.77
CA GLU A 472 16.10 16.49 -6.52
C GLU A 472 15.18 16.25 -5.30
N ALA A 473 13.93 16.68 -5.36
CA ALA A 473 12.94 16.37 -4.33
C ALA A 473 12.63 14.86 -4.22
N PHE A 474 12.77 14.11 -5.31
CA PHE A 474 12.63 12.65 -5.27
C PHE A 474 13.80 11.98 -4.53
N PHE A 475 15.02 12.42 -4.80
CA PHE A 475 16.24 11.77 -4.28
C PHE A 475 16.62 12.26 -2.86
N GLY A 476 16.28 13.49 -2.50
CA GLY A 476 16.59 14.09 -1.21
C GLY A 476 15.51 13.87 -0.15
N ARG A 477 14.37 13.32 -0.52
CA ARG A 477 13.25 13.11 0.40
C ARG A 477 13.47 11.85 1.24
N GLU A 478 13.12 11.92 2.52
CA GLU A 478 12.95 10.73 3.34
C GLU A 478 11.82 9.85 2.77
N PRO A 479 11.94 8.52 2.92
CA PRO A 479 10.85 7.62 2.56
C PRO A 479 9.55 7.99 3.26
N GLU A 480 8.42 7.78 2.60
CA GLU A 480 7.11 8.10 3.12
C GLU A 480 6.81 7.30 4.41
N ARG A 481 6.06 7.91 5.31
CA ARG A 481 5.61 7.26 6.54
C ARG A 481 4.42 6.34 6.27
N ALA A 482 4.51 5.09 6.72
CA ALA A 482 3.39 4.16 6.71
C ALA A 482 2.48 4.45 7.91
N VAL A 483 1.31 5.00 7.67
CA VAL A 483 0.38 5.46 8.71
C VAL A 483 -0.72 4.44 8.92
N ILE A 484 -1.04 4.17 10.18
CA ILE A 484 -2.21 3.39 10.63
C ILE A 484 -2.90 4.14 11.78
N ASN A 485 -4.19 3.87 11.97
CA ASN A 485 -4.96 4.38 13.10
C ASN A 485 -5.45 3.21 13.97
N PRO A 486 -4.67 2.77 14.98
CA PRO A 486 -5.06 1.67 15.85
C PRO A 486 -6.26 2.00 16.74
N ASP A 487 -6.62 3.29 16.87
CA ASP A 487 -7.73 3.77 17.69
C ASP A 487 -8.96 4.18 16.86
N ASN A 488 -9.02 3.78 15.58
CA ASN A 488 -10.21 3.97 14.76
C ASN A 488 -11.40 3.28 15.42
N ASP A 489 -12.36 4.07 15.93
CA ASP A 489 -13.50 3.62 16.73
C ASP A 489 -14.40 2.60 16.00
N VAL A 490 -14.59 2.78 14.69
CA VAL A 490 -15.36 1.88 13.82
C VAL A 490 -14.68 0.50 13.72
N ILE A 491 -13.36 0.48 13.57
CA ILE A 491 -12.56 -0.76 13.46
C ILE A 491 -12.46 -1.44 14.83
N VAL A 492 -12.11 -0.67 15.87
CA VAL A 492 -11.99 -1.17 17.25
C VAL A 492 -13.29 -1.83 17.70
N LYS A 493 -14.45 -1.18 17.48
CA LYS A 493 -15.77 -1.72 17.81
C LYS A 493 -15.97 -3.14 17.27
N ARG A 494 -15.67 -3.35 15.99
CA ARG A 494 -15.84 -4.66 15.33
C ARG A 494 -14.92 -5.72 15.87
N HIS A 495 -13.66 -5.35 16.14
CA HIS A 495 -12.69 -6.29 16.67
C HIS A 495 -12.88 -6.61 18.14
N LEU A 496 -13.44 -5.69 18.96
CA LEU A 496 -13.85 -5.98 20.33
C LEU A 496 -14.96 -7.03 20.38
N GLU A 497 -15.95 -6.94 19.49
CA GLU A 497 -16.99 -7.97 19.37
C GLU A 497 -16.37 -9.33 18.98
N CYS A 498 -15.45 -9.35 18.01
CA CYS A 498 -14.73 -10.58 17.64
C CYS A 498 -13.92 -11.15 18.81
N ALA A 499 -13.21 -10.29 19.54
CA ALA A 499 -12.40 -10.69 20.69
C ALA A 499 -13.23 -11.30 21.82
N ALA A 500 -14.40 -10.72 22.09
CA ALA A 500 -15.34 -11.24 23.09
C ALA A 500 -16.05 -12.53 22.66
N ALA A 501 -16.12 -12.80 21.34
CA ALA A 501 -16.62 -14.06 20.79
C ALA A 501 -15.58 -15.19 20.84
N GLU A 502 -14.30 -14.84 20.83
CA GLU A 502 -13.16 -15.77 20.90
C GLU A 502 -12.87 -16.16 22.35
N LEU A 503 -12.76 -15.18 23.20
CA LEU A 503 -12.52 -15.32 24.64
C LEU A 503 -13.30 -14.24 25.39
N PRO A 504 -13.93 -14.52 26.55
CA PRO A 504 -14.53 -13.49 27.38
C PRO A 504 -13.55 -12.32 27.56
N LEU A 505 -14.04 -11.11 27.47
CA LEU A 505 -13.24 -9.88 27.55
C LEU A 505 -13.27 -9.34 28.98
N PRO A 506 -12.19 -9.48 29.78
CA PRO A 506 -12.14 -9.02 31.15
C PRO A 506 -12.27 -7.48 31.25
N SER A 507 -12.86 -7.01 32.37
CA SER A 507 -13.02 -5.55 32.59
C SER A 507 -11.71 -4.79 32.80
N ASP A 508 -10.64 -5.49 33.14
CA ASP A 508 -9.30 -4.99 33.37
C ASP A 508 -8.36 -5.22 32.16
N ASP A 509 -8.90 -5.75 31.05
CA ASP A 509 -8.11 -5.99 29.84
C ASP A 509 -7.40 -4.68 29.40
N PRO A 510 -6.08 -4.70 29.21
CA PRO A 510 -5.32 -3.52 28.82
C PRO A 510 -5.85 -2.84 27.54
N TRP A 511 -6.43 -3.59 26.61
CA TRP A 511 -7.04 -3.05 25.40
C TRP A 511 -8.16 -2.05 25.68
N LEU A 512 -8.91 -2.26 26.79
CA LEU A 512 -10.03 -1.39 27.17
C LEU A 512 -9.62 -0.06 27.81
N ARG A 513 -8.32 0.18 28.03
CA ARG A 513 -7.84 1.43 28.64
C ARG A 513 -7.92 2.62 27.69
N GLY A 514 -7.85 2.38 26.37
CA GLY A 514 -7.94 3.43 25.36
C GLY A 514 -9.35 4.06 25.28
N PRO A 515 -9.45 5.38 25.05
CA PRO A 515 -10.75 6.07 24.97
C PRO A 515 -11.63 5.54 23.83
N GLY A 516 -11.04 5.18 22.69
CA GLY A 516 -11.75 4.59 21.55
C GLY A 516 -12.35 3.23 21.88
N ALA A 517 -11.63 2.38 22.63
CA ALA A 517 -12.10 1.07 23.04
C ALA A 517 -13.26 1.18 24.05
N GLN A 518 -13.18 2.11 24.99
CA GLN A 518 -14.26 2.35 25.95
C GLN A 518 -15.52 2.91 25.28
N ALA A 519 -15.38 3.79 24.31
CA ALA A 519 -16.50 4.30 23.53
C ALA A 519 -17.18 3.17 22.74
N ALA A 520 -16.37 2.36 22.04
CA ALA A 520 -16.83 1.19 21.30
C ALA A 520 -17.53 0.15 22.18
N LEU A 521 -17.00 -0.10 23.40
CA LEU A 521 -17.59 -1.01 24.37
C LEU A 521 -19.00 -0.58 24.78
N ARG A 522 -19.16 0.71 25.17
CA ARG A 522 -20.47 1.27 25.54
C ARG A 522 -21.49 1.18 24.41
N GLU A 523 -21.04 1.40 23.18
CA GLU A 523 -21.91 1.31 22.02
C GLU A 523 -22.34 -0.14 21.73
N LEU A 524 -21.42 -1.10 21.83
CA LEU A 524 -21.72 -2.53 21.69
C LEU A 524 -22.68 -3.05 22.76
N GLU A 525 -22.55 -2.58 24.00
CA GLU A 525 -23.50 -2.89 25.08
C GLU A 525 -24.90 -2.32 24.77
N ARG A 526 -24.98 -1.05 24.33
CA ARG A 526 -26.24 -0.39 23.96
C ARG A 526 -26.94 -1.10 22.81
N GLU A 527 -26.18 -1.61 21.83
CA GLU A 527 -26.70 -2.37 20.68
C GLU A 527 -27.02 -3.83 21.05
N GLY A 528 -26.72 -4.29 22.27
CA GLY A 528 -26.92 -5.66 22.69
C GLY A 528 -26.00 -6.67 21.97
N LEU A 529 -24.89 -6.22 21.39
CA LEU A 529 -23.89 -7.06 20.72
C LEU A 529 -22.86 -7.62 21.69
N LEU A 530 -22.62 -6.94 22.81
CA LEU A 530 -21.87 -7.44 23.96
C LEU A 530 -22.79 -7.55 25.18
N LEU A 531 -22.68 -8.67 25.86
CA LEU A 531 -23.43 -8.97 27.07
C LEU A 531 -22.45 -9.03 28.25
N LYS A 532 -22.73 -8.26 29.28
CA LYS A 532 -21.94 -8.26 30.51
C LYS A 532 -22.30 -9.49 31.39
N SER A 533 -21.29 -10.14 31.96
CA SER A 533 -21.49 -11.23 32.91
C SER A 533 -22.26 -10.77 34.16
N ALA A 534 -22.92 -11.69 34.87
CA ALA A 534 -23.73 -11.36 36.04
C ALA A 534 -22.93 -10.72 37.19
N ASP A 535 -21.64 -11.04 37.31
CA ASP A 535 -20.70 -10.46 38.27
C ASP A 535 -20.05 -9.14 37.77
N GLY A 536 -20.35 -8.75 36.55
CA GLY A 536 -19.87 -7.50 35.94
C GLY A 536 -18.38 -7.48 35.56
N ARG A 537 -17.72 -8.63 35.60
CA ARG A 537 -16.26 -8.72 35.43
C ARG A 537 -15.80 -8.93 34.01
N GLU A 538 -16.68 -9.39 33.13
CA GLU A 538 -16.31 -9.69 31.74
C GLU A 538 -17.48 -9.49 30.78
N TRP A 539 -17.18 -9.38 29.49
CA TRP A 539 -18.14 -9.32 28.39
C TRP A 539 -18.00 -10.54 27.48
N VAL A 540 -19.13 -11.00 26.95
CA VAL A 540 -19.22 -12.03 25.92
C VAL A 540 -19.99 -11.50 24.70
N ALA A 541 -19.66 -11.96 23.51
CA ALA A 541 -20.40 -11.55 22.32
C ALA A 541 -21.76 -12.26 22.22
N ALA A 542 -22.78 -11.52 21.83
CA ALA A 542 -24.11 -12.07 21.58
C ALA A 542 -24.15 -12.89 20.28
N ARG A 543 -23.30 -12.56 19.30
CA ARG A 543 -23.21 -13.26 18.01
C ARG A 543 -22.11 -14.32 18.01
N LYS A 544 -22.41 -15.51 17.47
CA LYS A 544 -21.44 -16.62 17.41
C LYS A 544 -20.28 -16.41 16.43
N ARG A 545 -20.45 -15.60 15.39
CA ARG A 545 -19.48 -15.46 14.29
C ARG A 545 -19.39 -14.00 13.80
N PRO A 546 -19.07 -13.05 14.67
CA PRO A 546 -19.01 -11.63 14.30
C PRO A 546 -17.93 -11.34 13.25
N GLN A 547 -16.84 -12.12 13.18
CA GLN A 547 -15.76 -11.97 12.20
C GLN A 547 -16.22 -12.03 10.74
N ARG A 548 -17.34 -12.67 10.45
CA ARG A 548 -17.89 -12.74 9.07
C ARG A 548 -18.45 -11.40 8.56
N HIS A 549 -18.66 -10.46 9.49
CA HIS A 549 -19.17 -9.12 9.21
C HIS A 549 -18.07 -8.06 9.18
N VAL A 550 -16.80 -8.48 9.28
CA VAL A 550 -15.63 -7.59 9.23
C VAL A 550 -14.87 -7.85 7.95
N ASP A 551 -14.82 -6.83 7.10
CA ASP A 551 -13.92 -6.80 5.95
C ASP A 551 -12.64 -6.05 6.38
N LEU A 552 -11.47 -6.72 6.29
CA LEU A 552 -10.19 -6.11 6.67
C LEU A 552 -9.74 -4.99 5.71
N ARG A 553 -10.39 -4.84 4.56
CA ARG A 553 -10.04 -3.83 3.55
C ARG A 553 -10.99 -2.65 3.53
N GLY A 554 -12.07 -2.69 4.33
CA GLY A 554 -13.10 -1.66 4.39
C GLY A 554 -13.51 -1.31 5.81
N CYS A 555 -14.07 -0.12 5.97
CA CYS A 555 -14.65 0.34 7.25
C CYS A 555 -16.17 0.11 7.31
N GLY A 556 -16.81 -0.21 6.18
CA GLY A 556 -18.24 -0.43 6.03
C GLY A 556 -18.67 -1.90 6.20
N ALA A 557 -19.96 -2.11 6.36
CA ALA A 557 -20.53 -3.43 6.18
C ALA A 557 -20.56 -3.73 4.67
N SER A 558 -20.00 -4.86 4.25
CA SER A 558 -19.96 -5.24 2.83
C SER A 558 -21.38 -5.51 2.27
N CYS A 559 -21.66 -5.00 1.08
CA CYS A 559 -22.84 -5.36 0.29
C CYS A 559 -22.50 -6.48 -0.69
N THR A 560 -23.36 -7.49 -0.79
CA THR A 560 -23.19 -8.59 -1.75
C THR A 560 -23.77 -8.17 -3.10
N ILE A 561 -23.00 -8.34 -4.17
CA ILE A 561 -23.47 -8.10 -5.54
C ILE A 561 -23.98 -9.44 -6.09
N VAL A 562 -25.23 -9.47 -6.54
CA VAL A 562 -25.88 -10.66 -7.08
C VAL A 562 -26.34 -10.45 -8.53
N ASP A 563 -26.34 -11.52 -9.33
CA ASP A 563 -26.90 -11.51 -10.67
C ASP A 563 -28.45 -11.59 -10.66
N ALA A 564 -29.06 -11.66 -11.85
CA ALA A 564 -30.52 -11.76 -12.01
C ALA A 564 -31.13 -13.01 -11.34
N GLU A 565 -30.35 -14.09 -11.22
CA GLU A 565 -30.73 -15.35 -10.57
C GLU A 565 -30.45 -15.36 -9.06
N GLY A 566 -29.95 -14.24 -8.49
CA GLY A 566 -29.62 -14.11 -7.07
C GLY A 566 -28.30 -14.77 -6.68
N ARG A 567 -27.46 -15.18 -7.63
CA ARG A 567 -26.15 -15.79 -7.36
C ARG A 567 -25.13 -14.69 -7.04
N PRO A 568 -24.31 -14.84 -5.98
CA PRO A 568 -23.25 -13.89 -5.65
C PRO A 568 -22.20 -13.83 -6.77
N ILE A 569 -21.93 -12.63 -7.27
CA ILE A 569 -20.89 -12.36 -8.27
C ILE A 569 -19.77 -11.47 -7.74
N GLY A 570 -19.95 -10.81 -6.59
CA GLY A 570 -18.94 -9.97 -5.96
C GLY A 570 -19.42 -9.35 -4.68
N SER A 571 -18.61 -8.44 -4.15
CA SER A 571 -18.94 -7.62 -2.99
C SER A 571 -18.37 -6.21 -3.16
N VAL A 572 -18.97 -5.24 -2.48
CA VAL A 572 -18.53 -3.85 -2.42
C VAL A 572 -18.62 -3.36 -0.99
N ASP A 573 -17.66 -2.54 -0.54
CA ASP A 573 -17.75 -1.88 0.76
C ASP A 573 -18.97 -0.96 0.82
N GLY A 574 -19.72 -1.00 1.92
CA GLY A 574 -20.97 -0.24 2.05
C GLY A 574 -20.79 1.27 1.92
N HIS A 575 -19.61 1.80 2.31
CA HIS A 575 -19.27 3.21 2.11
C HIS A 575 -19.08 3.55 0.62
N GLN A 576 -18.55 2.61 -0.18
CA GLN A 576 -18.36 2.80 -1.63
C GLN A 576 -19.59 2.40 -2.46
N ALA A 577 -20.53 1.65 -1.87
CA ALA A 577 -21.68 1.09 -2.59
C ALA A 577 -22.50 2.16 -3.34
N TYR A 578 -22.75 3.31 -2.71
CA TYR A 578 -23.46 4.42 -3.33
C TYR A 578 -22.75 5.02 -4.55
N LYS A 579 -21.43 4.94 -4.59
CA LYS A 579 -20.59 5.50 -5.67
C LYS A 579 -20.36 4.50 -6.81
N GLU A 580 -20.14 3.24 -6.45
CA GLU A 580 -19.71 2.21 -7.41
C GLU A 580 -20.84 1.33 -7.91
N THR A 581 -21.91 1.20 -7.11
CA THR A 581 -23.04 0.28 -7.40
C THR A 581 -24.41 0.94 -7.27
N HIS A 582 -24.49 2.24 -7.56
CA HIS A 582 -25.79 2.94 -7.66
C HIS A 582 -26.63 2.35 -8.81
N PRO A 583 -27.97 2.49 -8.80
CA PRO A 583 -28.80 2.10 -9.92
C PRO A 583 -28.32 2.74 -11.23
N GLY A 584 -28.17 1.91 -12.28
CA GLY A 584 -27.58 2.31 -13.56
C GLY A 584 -26.06 2.25 -13.66
N ALA A 585 -25.34 1.97 -12.59
CA ALA A 585 -23.88 1.78 -12.64
C ALA A 585 -23.49 0.57 -13.50
N VAL A 586 -22.32 0.67 -14.16
CA VAL A 586 -21.75 -0.42 -14.95
C VAL A 586 -20.73 -1.18 -14.09
N TYR A 587 -21.02 -2.45 -13.84
CA TYR A 587 -20.17 -3.34 -13.07
C TYR A 587 -19.51 -4.39 -13.97
N LEU A 588 -18.20 -4.51 -13.91
CA LEU A 588 -17.42 -5.46 -14.69
C LEU A 588 -16.95 -6.63 -13.81
N HIS A 589 -17.36 -7.86 -14.18
CA HIS A 589 -16.94 -9.05 -13.47
C HIS A 589 -16.52 -10.16 -14.44
N ARG A 590 -15.27 -10.66 -14.34
CA ARG A 590 -14.71 -11.74 -15.18
C ARG A 590 -14.96 -11.57 -16.68
N GLY A 591 -14.75 -10.35 -17.19
CA GLY A 591 -14.96 -10.01 -18.60
C GLY A 591 -16.42 -9.86 -19.03
N LYS A 592 -17.39 -10.06 -18.13
CA LYS A 592 -18.80 -9.78 -18.36
C LYS A 592 -19.18 -8.41 -17.82
N THR A 593 -20.01 -7.71 -18.58
CA THR A 593 -20.56 -6.42 -18.18
C THR A 593 -21.94 -6.62 -17.57
N TYR A 594 -22.17 -6.01 -16.43
CA TYR A 594 -23.45 -5.98 -15.73
C TYR A 594 -23.88 -4.51 -15.56
N VAL A 595 -25.19 -4.30 -15.47
CA VAL A 595 -25.77 -3.01 -15.08
C VAL A 595 -26.53 -3.19 -13.77
N VAL A 596 -26.27 -2.32 -12.81
CA VAL A 596 -26.92 -2.34 -11.49
C VAL A 596 -28.38 -1.91 -11.65
N LYS A 597 -29.33 -2.69 -11.16
CA LYS A 597 -30.76 -2.40 -11.14
C LYS A 597 -31.21 -1.75 -9.84
N SER A 598 -30.75 -2.30 -8.72
CA SER A 598 -31.11 -1.77 -7.41
C SER A 598 -29.97 -1.94 -6.41
N LEU A 599 -29.90 -1.00 -5.49
CA LEU A 599 -29.03 -1.02 -4.31
C LEU A 599 -29.94 -0.99 -3.08
N ASP A 600 -29.95 -2.07 -2.32
CA ASP A 600 -30.65 -2.19 -1.05
C ASP A 600 -29.65 -2.20 0.10
N MET A 601 -29.56 -1.09 0.83
CA MET A 601 -28.63 -0.95 1.95
C MET A 601 -29.12 -1.63 3.22
N ALA A 602 -30.44 -1.85 3.37
CA ALA A 602 -30.99 -2.55 4.52
C ALA A 602 -30.66 -4.05 4.45
N GLU A 603 -30.90 -4.64 3.29
CA GLU A 603 -30.58 -6.04 2.99
C GLU A 603 -29.09 -6.24 2.63
N ARG A 604 -28.36 -5.15 2.37
CA ARG A 604 -26.97 -5.15 1.87
C ARG A 604 -26.76 -5.95 0.60
N VAL A 605 -27.67 -5.76 -0.34
CA VAL A 605 -27.68 -6.48 -1.62
C VAL A 605 -27.72 -5.49 -2.78
N VAL A 606 -26.81 -5.70 -3.74
CA VAL A 606 -26.76 -5.01 -5.03
C VAL A 606 -27.24 -5.99 -6.10
N ARG A 607 -28.33 -5.68 -6.80
CA ARG A 607 -28.88 -6.55 -7.85
C ARG A 607 -28.43 -6.06 -9.22
N CYS A 608 -27.82 -6.93 -9.99
CA CYS A 608 -27.27 -6.65 -11.31
C CYS A 608 -27.91 -7.54 -12.37
N GLU A 609 -27.97 -7.05 -13.59
CA GLU A 609 -28.35 -7.87 -14.75
C GLU A 609 -27.35 -7.71 -15.89
N VAL A 610 -27.28 -8.72 -16.76
CA VAL A 610 -26.53 -8.64 -18.01
C VAL A 610 -27.36 -7.83 -19.03
N PRO A 611 -26.83 -6.72 -19.56
CA PRO A 611 -27.58 -5.88 -20.50
C PRO A 611 -27.80 -6.62 -21.81
N GLN A 612 -28.99 -6.44 -22.41
CA GLN A 612 -29.33 -7.05 -23.70
C GLN A 612 -28.51 -6.47 -24.87
N GLN A 613 -28.07 -5.22 -24.73
CA GLN A 613 -27.24 -4.53 -25.72
C GLN A 613 -25.84 -4.29 -25.17
N ARG A 614 -24.85 -4.22 -26.06
CA ARG A 614 -23.48 -3.94 -25.67
C ARG A 614 -23.38 -2.53 -25.04
N VAL A 615 -22.93 -2.47 -23.79
CA VAL A 615 -22.65 -1.22 -23.09
C VAL A 615 -21.35 -0.63 -23.62
N ASN A 616 -21.42 0.57 -24.18
CA ASN A 616 -20.28 1.34 -24.71
C ASN A 616 -20.06 2.63 -23.91
N TRP A 617 -20.58 2.69 -22.69
CA TRP A 617 -20.51 3.82 -21.79
C TRP A 617 -20.09 3.37 -20.39
N HIS A 618 -19.59 4.31 -19.60
CA HIS A 618 -19.32 4.14 -18.17
C HIS A 618 -20.02 5.25 -17.39
N THR A 619 -20.16 5.07 -16.07
CA THR A 619 -20.82 6.05 -15.19
C THR A 619 -19.81 6.83 -14.37
N ARG A 620 -20.11 8.12 -14.14
CA ARG A 620 -19.42 8.99 -13.21
C ARG A 620 -20.47 9.65 -12.32
N VAL A 621 -20.38 9.43 -11.00
CA VAL A 621 -21.33 10.01 -10.04
C VAL A 621 -21.18 11.53 -9.95
N ARG A 622 -22.31 12.21 -9.71
CA ARG A 622 -22.39 13.60 -9.28
C ARG A 622 -22.81 13.63 -7.83
N SER A 623 -22.07 14.34 -7.01
CA SER A 623 -22.38 14.44 -5.59
C SER A 623 -22.21 15.87 -5.09
N HIS A 624 -22.96 16.20 -4.06
CA HIS A 624 -22.77 17.38 -3.22
C HIS A 624 -22.28 16.95 -1.85
N LYS A 625 -21.33 17.70 -1.28
CA LYS A 625 -20.71 17.38 0.01
C LYS A 625 -20.81 18.57 0.94
N GLU A 626 -21.01 18.27 2.21
CA GLU A 626 -20.97 19.22 3.32
C GLU A 626 -20.12 18.69 4.45
N THR A 627 -19.48 19.59 5.20
CA THR A 627 -18.71 19.25 6.39
C THR A 627 -19.26 19.97 7.61
N ALA A 628 -19.23 19.28 8.76
CA ALA A 628 -19.46 19.88 10.06
C ALA A 628 -18.30 19.52 10.98
N ILE A 629 -17.72 20.50 11.65
CA ILE A 629 -16.65 20.32 12.63
C ILE A 629 -17.28 19.79 13.92
N ILE A 630 -16.87 18.60 14.34
CA ILE A 630 -17.31 18.00 15.61
C ILE A 630 -16.37 18.42 16.73
N GLU A 631 -15.06 18.35 16.47
CA GLU A 631 -14.00 18.59 17.46
C GLU A 631 -12.75 19.13 16.78
N VAL A 632 -12.13 20.11 17.38
CA VAL A 632 -10.80 20.63 16.99
C VAL A 632 -9.78 19.99 17.93
N LYS A 633 -8.87 19.18 17.39
CA LYS A 633 -7.82 18.48 18.15
C LYS A 633 -6.50 19.25 18.18
N ALA A 634 -6.22 19.99 17.12
CA ALA A 634 -5.02 20.83 17.00
C ALA A 634 -5.32 22.04 16.12
N SER A 635 -4.66 23.14 16.39
CA SER A 635 -4.74 24.37 15.61
C SER A 635 -3.40 25.09 15.56
N GLY A 636 -3.23 25.95 14.57
CA GLY A 636 -1.99 26.72 14.37
C GLY A 636 -2.12 27.65 13.18
N SER A 637 -0.99 28.02 12.60
CA SER A 637 -0.93 28.79 11.34
C SER A 637 0.08 28.16 10.38
N ALA A 638 -0.22 28.19 9.09
CA ALA A 638 0.73 27.90 8.04
C ALA A 638 0.86 29.18 7.19
N PHE A 639 2.02 29.82 7.27
CA PHE A 639 2.20 31.19 6.77
C PHE A 639 1.11 32.09 7.39
N GLY A 640 0.40 32.87 6.62
CA GLY A 640 -0.67 33.74 7.12
C GLY A 640 -2.05 33.08 7.27
N ALA A 641 -2.20 31.77 6.96
CA ALA A 641 -3.48 31.08 7.03
C ALA A 641 -3.68 30.37 8.38
N PRO A 642 -4.82 30.58 9.07
CA PRO A 642 -5.22 29.73 10.19
C PRO A 642 -5.44 28.29 9.71
N VAL A 643 -4.85 27.32 10.41
CA VAL A 643 -4.98 25.88 10.11
C VAL A 643 -5.47 25.12 11.33
N ALA A 644 -6.21 24.05 11.11
CA ALA A 644 -6.62 23.18 12.20
C ALA A 644 -6.77 21.72 11.72
N PHE A 645 -6.77 20.82 12.69
CA PHE A 645 -7.00 19.39 12.53
C PHE A 645 -8.02 18.91 13.57
N GLY A 646 -8.89 17.97 13.19
CA GLY A 646 -9.87 17.45 14.12
C GLY A 646 -10.83 16.41 13.54
N ARG A 647 -11.93 16.17 14.26
CA ARG A 647 -13.03 15.29 13.78
C ARG A 647 -14.04 16.10 12.97
N LEU A 648 -14.43 15.54 11.86
CA LEU A 648 -15.41 16.09 10.93
C LEU A 648 -16.54 15.10 10.73
N ARG A 649 -17.77 15.64 10.56
CA ARG A 649 -18.88 14.88 9.96
C ARG A 649 -18.99 15.31 8.52
N VAL A 650 -18.89 14.34 7.63
CA VAL A 650 -19.05 14.53 6.18
C VAL A 650 -20.39 13.99 5.79
N THR A 651 -21.17 14.80 5.08
CA THR A 651 -22.42 14.40 4.45
C THR A 651 -22.25 14.49 2.95
N GLU A 652 -22.39 13.35 2.26
CA GLU A 652 -22.29 13.28 0.80
C GLU A 652 -23.61 12.80 0.22
N THR A 653 -24.23 13.64 -0.60
CA THR A 653 -25.49 13.34 -1.29
C THR A 653 -25.20 13.09 -2.75
N ILE A 654 -25.49 11.88 -3.23
CA ILE A 654 -25.36 11.53 -4.64
C ILE A 654 -26.63 11.98 -5.36
N THR A 655 -26.50 13.02 -6.19
CA THR A 655 -27.62 13.67 -6.89
C THR A 655 -27.90 13.05 -8.26
N GLY A 656 -26.96 12.22 -8.76
CA GLY A 656 -27.11 11.57 -10.06
C GLY A 656 -25.78 11.03 -10.59
N TYR A 657 -25.78 10.68 -11.86
CA TYR A 657 -24.57 10.27 -12.56
C TYR A 657 -24.58 10.72 -14.03
N GLU A 658 -23.36 10.86 -14.56
CA GLU A 658 -23.10 11.08 -15.97
C GLU A 658 -22.87 9.75 -16.66
N GLN A 659 -23.52 9.49 -17.79
CA GLN A 659 -23.11 8.44 -18.72
C GLN A 659 -22.12 9.04 -19.72
N ARG A 660 -20.96 8.40 -19.84
CA ARG A 660 -19.89 8.84 -20.71
C ARG A 660 -19.44 7.73 -21.65
N SER A 661 -19.19 8.07 -22.90
CA SER A 661 -18.69 7.15 -23.92
C SER A 661 -17.33 6.54 -23.52
N VAL A 662 -17.19 5.25 -23.70
CA VAL A 662 -15.91 4.54 -23.43
C VAL A 662 -14.84 4.92 -24.46
N ALA A 663 -15.23 5.33 -25.68
CA ALA A 663 -14.30 5.61 -26.77
C ALA A 663 -13.58 6.96 -26.61
N ASP A 664 -14.34 8.00 -26.27
CA ASP A 664 -13.86 9.41 -26.30
C ASP A 664 -14.18 10.17 -25.00
N ASN A 665 -14.70 9.50 -24.00
CA ASN A 665 -15.11 10.06 -22.68
C ASN A 665 -16.14 11.21 -22.80
N ARG A 666 -16.82 11.34 -23.95
CA ARG A 666 -17.84 12.37 -24.18
C ARG A 666 -19.08 12.09 -23.34
N LEU A 667 -19.66 13.15 -22.75
CA LEU A 667 -20.92 13.10 -22.04
C LEU A 667 -22.06 12.68 -23.00
N ILE A 668 -22.77 11.61 -22.65
CA ILE A 668 -23.96 11.12 -23.37
C ILE A 668 -25.22 11.73 -22.76
N CYS A 669 -25.42 11.52 -21.46
CA CYS A 669 -26.54 12.08 -20.71
C CYS A 669 -26.20 12.17 -19.20
N VAL A 670 -27.07 12.89 -18.47
CA VAL A 670 -27.06 12.98 -17.00
C VAL A 670 -28.35 12.35 -16.50
N VAL A 671 -28.25 11.46 -15.53
CA VAL A 671 -29.39 10.78 -14.90
C VAL A 671 -29.42 11.18 -13.44
N SER A 672 -30.57 11.67 -12.98
CA SER A 672 -30.78 12.00 -11.56
C SER A 672 -30.99 10.73 -10.74
N LEU A 673 -30.50 10.74 -9.49
CA LEU A 673 -30.73 9.70 -8.49
C LEU A 673 -31.31 10.34 -7.24
N ASP A 674 -32.20 9.60 -6.59
CA ASP A 674 -32.72 9.91 -5.26
C ASP A 674 -32.24 8.83 -4.29
N LEU A 675 -31.07 9.07 -3.73
CA LEU A 675 -30.43 8.18 -2.76
C LEU A 675 -30.28 8.90 -1.41
N PRO A 676 -30.43 8.18 -0.29
CA PRO A 676 -30.20 8.79 1.01
C PRO A 676 -28.77 9.29 1.13
N PRO A 677 -28.54 10.40 1.88
CA PRO A 677 -27.21 10.94 2.07
C PRO A 677 -26.31 9.94 2.81
N LEU A 678 -25.07 9.83 2.38
CA LEU A 678 -24.02 9.10 3.07
C LEU A 678 -23.41 10.02 4.13
N VAL A 679 -23.61 9.68 5.41
CA VAL A 679 -23.08 10.43 6.54
C VAL A 679 -22.06 9.59 7.28
N PHE A 680 -20.87 10.14 7.49
CA PHE A 680 -19.83 9.47 8.28
C PHE A 680 -18.97 10.50 9.01
N GLU A 681 -18.38 10.07 10.13
CA GLU A 681 -17.40 10.83 10.87
C GLU A 681 -15.99 10.37 10.49
N THR A 682 -15.07 11.33 10.38
CA THR A 682 -13.68 11.06 9.98
C THR A 682 -12.74 12.10 10.58
N GLU A 683 -11.44 11.92 10.38
CA GLU A 683 -10.43 12.92 10.68
C GLU A 683 -10.12 13.77 9.44
N GLY A 684 -9.91 15.06 9.66
CA GLY A 684 -9.55 15.97 8.60
C GLY A 684 -8.74 17.17 9.09
N LEU A 685 -8.05 17.79 8.16
CA LEU A 685 -7.38 19.06 8.33
C LEU A 685 -8.06 20.12 7.46
N TRP A 686 -7.97 21.38 7.87
CA TRP A 686 -8.49 22.48 7.07
C TRP A 686 -7.65 23.73 7.27
N PHE A 687 -7.68 24.58 6.29
CA PHE A 687 -7.13 25.92 6.36
C PHE A 687 -8.16 26.94 5.96
N CYS A 688 -8.12 28.09 6.62
CA CYS A 688 -9.00 29.21 6.37
C CYS A 688 -8.28 30.27 5.53
N VAL A 689 -9.04 30.95 4.68
CA VAL A 689 -8.50 32.05 3.87
C VAL A 689 -8.75 33.37 4.58
N PRO A 690 -7.70 34.11 4.97
CA PRO A 690 -7.86 35.43 5.59
C PRO A 690 -8.47 36.44 4.62
N ASP A 691 -9.13 37.50 5.18
CA ASP A 691 -9.80 38.55 4.41
C ASP A 691 -8.87 39.31 3.46
N GLY A 692 -7.62 39.60 3.88
CA GLY A 692 -6.65 40.29 3.04
C GLY A 692 -6.36 39.57 1.71
N PRO A 693 -5.83 38.32 1.73
CA PRO A 693 -5.65 37.50 0.54
C PRO A 693 -6.93 37.30 -0.27
N ARG A 694 -8.08 37.09 0.38
CA ARG A 694 -9.37 36.99 -0.28
C ARG A 694 -9.69 38.22 -1.11
N ARG A 695 -9.70 39.41 -0.47
CA ARG A 695 -10.00 40.70 -1.14
C ARG A 695 -9.03 40.99 -2.28
N ALA A 696 -7.74 40.76 -2.06
CA ALA A 696 -6.74 40.92 -3.11
C ALA A 696 -7.04 40.07 -4.34
N THR A 697 -7.53 38.84 -4.16
CA THR A 697 -7.92 37.94 -5.25
C THR A 697 -9.16 38.47 -5.98
N GLU A 698 -10.20 38.89 -5.25
CA GLU A 698 -11.42 39.44 -5.80
C GLU A 698 -11.17 40.79 -6.53
N ASP A 699 -10.38 41.67 -5.93
CA ASP A 699 -9.97 42.97 -6.53
C ASP A 699 -9.15 42.82 -7.81
N SER A 700 -8.39 41.71 -7.93
CA SER A 700 -7.68 41.32 -9.13
C SER A 700 -8.56 40.67 -10.20
N LEU A 701 -9.90 40.69 -10.04
CA LEU A 701 -10.90 40.13 -10.93
C LEU A 701 -10.74 38.60 -11.16
N MET A 702 -10.13 37.89 -10.21
CA MET A 702 -10.00 36.44 -10.23
C MET A 702 -11.22 35.76 -9.61
N HIS A 703 -11.51 34.52 -10.06
CA HIS A 703 -12.68 33.79 -9.57
C HIS A 703 -12.40 33.12 -8.22
N PHE A 704 -12.70 33.82 -7.09
CA PHE A 704 -12.32 33.35 -5.76
C PHE A 704 -12.75 31.90 -5.45
N MET A 705 -14.04 31.53 -5.69
CA MET A 705 -14.49 30.16 -5.48
C MET A 705 -13.70 29.15 -6.33
N GLY A 706 -13.39 29.52 -7.58
CA GLY A 706 -12.54 28.69 -8.47
C GLY A 706 -11.11 28.56 -7.95
N SER A 707 -10.58 29.60 -7.30
CA SER A 707 -9.25 29.61 -6.73
C SER A 707 -9.14 28.66 -5.54
N ILE A 708 -10.06 28.72 -4.57
CA ILE A 708 -10.05 27.81 -3.41
C ILE A 708 -10.34 26.36 -3.82
N HIS A 709 -11.17 26.13 -4.84
CA HIS A 709 -11.45 24.82 -5.41
C HIS A 709 -10.21 24.22 -6.11
N ALA A 710 -9.45 25.05 -6.82
CA ALA A 710 -8.20 24.63 -7.42
C ALA A 710 -7.14 24.29 -6.36
N LEU A 711 -7.07 25.07 -5.26
CA LEU A 711 -6.19 24.77 -4.12
C LEU A 711 -6.56 23.45 -3.43
N GLU A 712 -7.85 23.15 -3.27
CA GLU A 712 -8.33 21.88 -2.75
C GLU A 712 -7.79 20.70 -3.58
N HIS A 713 -8.00 20.77 -4.88
CA HIS A 713 -7.59 19.69 -5.79
C HIS A 713 -6.07 19.51 -5.84
N ALA A 714 -5.32 20.61 -5.92
CA ALA A 714 -3.85 20.58 -5.94
C ALA A 714 -3.30 20.02 -4.61
N SER A 715 -3.89 20.43 -3.48
CA SER A 715 -3.53 19.93 -2.15
C SER A 715 -3.76 18.41 -2.07
N ILE A 716 -4.95 17.91 -2.43
CA ILE A 716 -5.25 16.48 -2.45
C ILE A 716 -4.28 15.73 -3.41
N GLY A 717 -3.97 16.31 -4.57
CA GLY A 717 -3.06 15.74 -5.54
C GLY A 717 -1.65 15.52 -4.99
N LEU A 718 -1.19 16.40 -4.09
CA LEU A 718 0.14 16.36 -3.49
C LEU A 718 0.18 15.81 -2.04
N MET A 719 -0.97 15.48 -1.42
CA MET A 719 -1.00 14.82 -0.09
C MET A 719 -0.12 13.57 -0.01
N PRO A 720 -0.01 12.72 -1.06
CA PRO A 720 0.90 11.57 -1.01
C PRO A 720 2.38 11.91 -0.86
N LEU A 721 2.77 13.17 -1.05
CA LEU A 721 4.11 13.63 -0.67
C LEU A 721 4.31 13.66 0.85
N MET A 722 3.26 13.86 1.62
CA MET A 722 3.32 13.99 3.09
C MET A 722 3.24 12.65 3.80
N VAL A 723 2.44 11.70 3.26
CA VAL A 723 2.14 10.40 3.86
C VAL A 723 2.06 9.31 2.80
N MET A 724 2.34 8.06 3.16
CA MET A 724 2.20 6.92 2.26
C MET A 724 0.72 6.59 2.02
N ALA A 725 0.11 7.27 1.05
CA ALA A 725 -1.29 7.11 0.70
C ALA A 725 -1.50 7.27 -0.81
N ASP A 726 -2.65 6.83 -1.32
CA ASP A 726 -3.14 7.20 -2.65
C ASP A 726 -3.97 8.48 -2.51
N ARG A 727 -3.98 9.36 -3.53
CA ARG A 727 -4.88 10.53 -3.55
C ARG A 727 -6.36 10.16 -3.38
N ASN A 728 -6.70 8.90 -3.67
CA ASN A 728 -8.04 8.35 -3.51
C ASN A 728 -8.42 8.07 -2.06
N ASP A 729 -7.44 8.04 -1.16
CA ASP A 729 -7.65 7.87 0.28
C ASP A 729 -8.12 9.17 0.94
N PHE A 730 -8.10 10.28 0.19
CA PHE A 730 -8.53 11.60 0.66
C PHE A 730 -9.82 12.06 -0.02
N GLY A 731 -10.63 12.78 0.74
CA GLY A 731 -11.70 13.62 0.24
C GLY A 731 -11.39 15.09 0.50
N GLY A 732 -12.10 15.98 -0.20
CA GLY A 732 -11.99 17.40 0.04
C GLY A 732 -13.28 18.14 -0.21
N ILE A 733 -13.29 19.37 0.30
CA ILE A 733 -14.34 20.36 0.13
C ILE A 733 -13.75 21.76 0.26
N SER A 734 -14.14 22.63 -0.62
CA SER A 734 -13.86 24.07 -0.54
C SER A 734 -15.18 24.83 -0.45
N THR A 735 -15.24 25.81 0.43
CA THR A 735 -16.42 26.64 0.62
C THR A 735 -16.02 28.12 0.78
N PRO A 736 -16.75 29.03 0.10
CA PRO A 736 -16.49 30.46 0.25
C PRO A 736 -16.96 31.02 1.61
N MET A 737 -17.77 30.25 2.35
CA MET A 737 -18.26 30.59 3.68
C MET A 737 -18.64 29.31 4.41
N HIS A 738 -17.84 28.90 5.38
CA HIS A 738 -18.19 27.75 6.23
C HIS A 738 -19.04 28.21 7.42
N ALA A 739 -20.17 27.57 7.64
CA ALA A 739 -21.16 28.00 8.63
C ALA A 739 -20.61 28.13 10.07
N GLN A 740 -19.75 27.21 10.49
CA GLN A 740 -19.18 27.22 11.84
C GLN A 740 -17.94 28.13 11.97
N LEU A 741 -17.22 28.39 10.88
CA LEU A 741 -16.00 29.20 10.90
C LEU A 741 -16.27 30.68 10.56
N GLY A 742 -17.38 30.99 9.87
CA GLY A 742 -17.72 32.35 9.43
C GLY A 742 -16.76 32.91 8.38
N MET A 743 -15.97 32.05 7.72
CA MET A 743 -14.94 32.45 6.75
C MET A 743 -14.72 31.37 5.68
N PRO A 744 -14.06 31.69 4.56
CA PRO A 744 -13.74 30.71 3.54
C PRO A 744 -12.77 29.65 4.06
N ALA A 745 -13.00 28.40 3.68
CA ALA A 745 -12.16 27.30 4.12
C ALA A 745 -12.02 26.20 3.07
N VAL A 746 -10.89 25.55 3.12
CA VAL A 746 -10.58 24.32 2.34
C VAL A 746 -10.33 23.19 3.33
N PHE A 747 -11.10 22.12 3.19
CA PHE A 747 -11.00 20.91 4.00
C PHE A 747 -10.38 19.80 3.17
N VAL A 748 -9.47 19.05 3.77
CA VAL A 748 -8.98 17.76 3.29
C VAL A 748 -9.18 16.74 4.41
N TYR A 749 -9.81 15.62 4.11
CA TYR A 749 -10.16 14.63 5.12
C TYR A 749 -9.86 13.20 4.65
N ASP A 750 -9.67 12.30 5.60
CA ASP A 750 -9.52 10.87 5.32
C ASP A 750 -10.83 10.34 4.73
N GLY A 751 -10.79 9.74 3.56
CA GLY A 751 -11.97 9.32 2.78
C GLY A 751 -12.75 8.13 3.35
N LEU A 752 -12.54 7.81 4.63
CA LEU A 752 -13.05 6.60 5.28
C LEU A 752 -13.59 6.90 6.69
N PRO A 753 -14.66 6.20 7.13
CA PRO A 753 -15.20 6.33 8.48
C PRO A 753 -14.14 6.08 9.56
N GLY A 754 -14.13 6.92 10.60
CA GLY A 754 -13.18 6.86 11.71
C GLY A 754 -11.78 7.40 11.40
N GLY A 755 -11.49 7.65 10.13
CA GLY A 755 -10.17 8.11 9.66
C GLY A 755 -9.08 7.04 9.70
N ALA A 756 -8.13 7.14 8.80
CA ALA A 756 -6.95 6.27 8.73
C ALA A 756 -5.69 6.89 9.38
N GLY A 757 -5.82 8.11 9.92
CA GLY A 757 -4.71 8.87 10.52
C GLY A 757 -3.84 9.63 9.50
N LEU A 758 -4.25 9.67 8.23
CA LEU A 758 -3.47 10.29 7.15
C LEU A 758 -3.39 11.82 7.33
N CYS A 759 -4.54 12.47 7.54
CA CYS A 759 -4.61 13.91 7.80
C CYS A 759 -3.90 14.28 9.10
N ARG A 760 -3.96 13.46 10.15
CA ARG A 760 -3.22 13.65 11.39
C ARG A 760 -1.72 13.70 11.14
N SER A 761 -1.20 12.77 10.36
CA SER A 761 0.23 12.69 10.03
C SER A 761 0.68 13.80 9.08
N ALA A 762 -0.19 14.30 8.21
CA ALA A 762 0.11 15.37 7.27
C ALA A 762 0.03 16.78 7.89
N PHE A 763 -0.80 16.98 8.92
CA PHE A 763 -1.07 18.28 9.52
C PHE A 763 0.19 19.07 9.93
N PRO A 764 1.21 18.50 10.59
CA PRO A 764 2.44 19.22 10.94
C PRO A 764 3.25 19.69 9.72
N ARG A 765 2.95 19.19 8.53
CA ARG A 765 3.67 19.43 7.27
C ARG A 765 2.90 20.32 6.28
N LEU A 766 1.87 21.04 6.74
CA LEU A 766 1.03 21.87 5.87
C LEU A 766 1.81 22.99 5.18
N ALA A 767 2.81 23.59 5.84
CA ALA A 767 3.66 24.60 5.22
C ALA A 767 4.47 24.00 4.04
N GLU A 768 4.96 22.78 4.17
CA GLU A 768 5.63 22.04 3.09
C GLU A 768 4.65 21.74 1.93
N LEU A 769 3.41 21.34 2.26
CA LEU A 769 2.36 21.11 1.28
C LEU A 769 2.05 22.40 0.49
N PHE A 770 1.91 23.55 1.15
CA PHE A 770 1.65 24.82 0.49
C PHE A 770 2.78 25.21 -0.47
N ALA A 771 4.03 25.05 -0.03
CA ALA A 771 5.19 25.29 -0.90
C ALA A 771 5.18 24.39 -2.13
N ALA A 772 4.88 23.09 -1.97
CA ALA A 772 4.80 22.14 -3.06
C ALA A 772 3.64 22.46 -4.03
N VAL A 773 2.48 22.86 -3.51
CA VAL A 773 1.32 23.30 -4.32
C VAL A 773 1.66 24.54 -5.14
N ARG A 774 2.26 25.55 -4.51
CA ARG A 774 2.72 26.76 -5.23
C ARG A 774 3.66 26.40 -6.38
N ASP A 775 4.66 25.60 -6.12
CA ASP A 775 5.64 25.19 -7.11
C ASP A 775 5.01 24.39 -8.26
N LEU A 776 4.05 23.51 -7.96
CA LEU A 776 3.28 22.79 -8.97
C LEU A 776 2.50 23.75 -9.88
N LEU A 777 1.75 24.68 -9.29
CA LEU A 777 0.94 25.67 -10.03
C LEU A 777 1.79 26.60 -10.88
N LEU A 778 2.92 27.06 -10.35
CA LEU A 778 3.84 27.97 -11.04
C LEU A 778 4.51 27.30 -12.25
N ARG A 779 4.93 26.04 -12.10
CA ARG A 779 5.69 25.34 -13.16
C ARG A 779 4.81 24.68 -14.22
N CYS A 780 3.55 24.43 -13.94
CA CYS A 780 2.64 23.83 -14.94
C CYS A 780 2.35 24.86 -16.06
N PRO A 781 2.61 24.53 -17.33
CA PRO A 781 2.48 25.50 -18.43
C PRO A 781 1.04 25.81 -18.83
N CYS A 782 0.03 25.09 -18.31
CA CYS A 782 -1.36 25.32 -18.66
C CYS A 782 -1.88 26.65 -18.11
N GLU A 783 -2.81 27.30 -18.82
CA GLU A 783 -3.42 28.57 -18.39
C GLU A 783 -4.68 28.34 -17.52
N LEU A 784 -5.57 27.47 -17.95
CA LEU A 784 -6.91 27.29 -17.34
C LEU A 784 -7.00 26.14 -16.32
N GLY A 785 -5.89 25.45 -16.10
CA GLY A 785 -5.84 24.22 -15.31
C GLY A 785 -5.90 22.94 -16.18
N CYS A 786 -5.27 21.88 -15.70
CA CYS A 786 -5.18 20.58 -16.37
C CYS A 786 -5.07 19.45 -15.36
N PRO A 787 -5.15 18.17 -15.79
CA PRO A 787 -4.99 17.01 -14.89
C PRO A 787 -3.64 16.99 -14.16
N SER A 788 -2.61 17.62 -14.73
CA SER A 788 -1.27 17.72 -14.14
C SER A 788 -1.16 18.71 -12.96
N CYS A 789 -2.20 19.51 -12.68
CA CYS A 789 -2.19 20.49 -11.59
C CYS A 789 -3.48 20.54 -10.77
N VAL A 790 -4.59 21.03 -11.32
CA VAL A 790 -5.81 21.36 -10.55
C VAL A 790 -7.04 20.55 -10.93
N HIS A 791 -7.04 19.79 -12.02
CA HIS A 791 -8.20 18.98 -12.41
C HIS A 791 -8.19 17.62 -11.69
N SER A 792 -9.30 17.30 -11.04
CA SER A 792 -9.51 15.99 -10.40
C SER A 792 -10.54 15.16 -11.21
N PRO A 793 -10.22 13.90 -11.53
CA PRO A 793 -11.21 13.01 -12.18
C PRO A 793 -12.36 12.63 -11.24
N LYS A 794 -12.23 12.86 -9.94
CA LYS A 794 -13.24 12.54 -8.92
C LYS A 794 -14.06 13.75 -8.46
N CYS A 795 -13.86 14.92 -9.06
CA CYS A 795 -14.61 16.11 -8.71
C CYS A 795 -16.11 15.95 -9.01
N GLY A 796 -16.96 16.06 -7.97
CA GLY A 796 -18.40 15.94 -8.06
C GLY A 796 -19.07 17.05 -8.90
N SER A 797 -18.45 18.26 -8.97
CA SER A 797 -18.91 19.41 -9.77
C SER A 797 -18.34 19.40 -11.21
N GLY A 798 -17.52 18.40 -11.58
CA GLY A 798 -16.89 18.33 -12.90
C GLY A 798 -15.78 19.35 -13.13
N ASN A 799 -15.05 19.76 -12.08
CA ASN A 799 -14.00 20.78 -12.09
C ASN A 799 -14.54 22.19 -12.46
N ARG A 800 -15.69 22.54 -11.94
CA ARG A 800 -16.32 23.87 -12.20
C ARG A 800 -16.94 24.43 -10.92
N PRO A 801 -16.70 25.72 -10.61
CA PRO A 801 -15.69 26.58 -11.22
C PRO A 801 -14.28 26.16 -10.81
N ILE A 802 -13.28 26.45 -11.63
CA ILE A 802 -11.86 26.30 -11.30
C ILE A 802 -11.05 27.45 -11.89
N ASP A 803 -10.10 28.01 -11.12
CA ASP A 803 -9.23 29.09 -11.51
C ASP A 803 -7.82 28.84 -11.01
N LYS A 804 -6.94 28.37 -11.92
CA LYS A 804 -5.55 28.06 -11.59
C LYS A 804 -4.74 29.32 -11.27
N ALA A 805 -4.91 30.37 -12.08
CA ALA A 805 -4.17 31.63 -11.90
C ALA A 805 -4.54 32.28 -10.57
N GLY A 806 -5.85 32.32 -10.27
CA GLY A 806 -6.36 32.81 -9.00
C GLY A 806 -5.90 31.95 -7.81
N ALA A 807 -5.78 30.65 -7.96
CA ALA A 807 -5.25 29.76 -6.92
C ALA A 807 -3.77 30.05 -6.61
N LEU A 808 -2.94 30.22 -7.63
CA LEU A 808 -1.53 30.60 -7.44
C LEU A 808 -1.41 31.96 -6.75
N PHE A 809 -2.11 32.96 -7.25
CA PHE A 809 -2.12 34.31 -6.69
C PHE A 809 -2.57 34.31 -5.23
N LEU A 810 -3.69 33.64 -4.92
CA LEU A 810 -4.23 33.53 -3.57
C LEU A 810 -3.22 32.87 -2.61
N LEU A 811 -2.59 31.77 -3.05
CA LEU A 811 -1.62 31.04 -2.22
C LEU A 811 -0.36 31.88 -1.96
N GLU A 812 0.14 32.61 -2.96
CA GLU A 812 1.27 33.53 -2.79
C GLU A 812 0.93 34.64 -1.77
N ARG A 813 -0.28 35.23 -1.84
CA ARG A 813 -0.72 36.23 -0.85
C ARG A 813 -0.84 35.64 0.56
N ILE A 814 -1.26 34.39 0.71
CA ILE A 814 -1.27 33.67 1.99
C ILE A 814 0.16 33.47 2.50
N MET A 815 1.09 33.10 1.63
CA MET A 815 2.49 32.83 2.01
C MET A 815 3.30 34.10 2.28
N GLU A 816 2.91 35.24 1.72
CA GLU A 816 3.52 36.55 1.98
C GLU A 816 2.97 37.25 3.25
N ALA A 817 1.81 36.80 3.75
CA ALA A 817 1.23 37.36 4.97
C ALA A 817 2.11 37.03 6.20
N PRO A 818 2.39 37.98 7.08
CA PRO A 818 3.29 37.81 8.23
C PRO A 818 2.74 36.80 9.28
#